data_eae0b4b8a004b2391c25c7bba8481561
#
_entry.id   eae0b4b8a004b2391c25c7bba8481561
#
_cell.length_a   1.000
_cell.length_b   1.000
_cell.length_c   1.000
_cell.angle_alpha   90.00
_cell.angle_beta   90.00
_cell.angle_gamma   90.00
#
_symmetry.space_group_name_H-M   'P 1'
#
loop_
_entity.id
_entity.type
_entity.pdbx_description
1 polymer ?
#
loop_
_entity_poly.entity_id
_entity_poly.type
_entity_poly.pdbx_seq_one_letter_code
_entity_poly.pdbx_strand_id
1 'polypeptide(L)'
;MDFNERMIQKRDGRYAAFDETKIFNALYKAFRAVGKKDENVVLYISKEVVKRLEERFFDYGIVPNVEEIQDIVESVLIEKNEASVAKAYILYREKRSELRDIRQNFLDGIKVIDEYLSMKDWRVKENSNMSYSLQGLNLHISSTLVAKYWLRKLYPLEVRMAHQEGDFHIHDLGILGPYCVGWDLEDLLKVGFTGAKGKVESKPAKHFRTALGQIVNFFYTLQGEAAGAQAFSNFDTLLAPFIRYDGLTNKDVKQALQEFVFNVNVPTRAGFQTPFTNITMDLVPPSTLKDKAVVIGGKEMPETYGEFQKEMDMINSAFAEIMMEGDAKGRIFTFPIPTYNISKDFDWDNDNLQPLWEMTAKYGIPYFANFVNSDMNPEDARSMCCRLRLDNRELWKRGGGLFGANPLTGSIGVVTINLPRIGYLANNETEFFNMLERMMELAVEALEIKRKNVERFTEAGLYPYTKFYLREIKKTHGKYWNFHFSTIGLVGMNEAMLNFMGKPITDPEAKAFSIKVLDYMREKIQTIQEMTGNMYNLEATPAESTTYRLAKLDKEKYPDIITAGTNEPYYTNSVHPPVDAFDDAFEILEHQDDLQIKFTGGTVVHLFFGENIKDWRVVRELTKRITSKYRLPYFSFTPTFSISPVSGYIPGKHNFDPNVRNREDIEKYGVEVELTEEELKNLPEGSYIIVEEEEENKPEKDDEDKKIILNLKLN
;
A
#
# COMPACT_ATOMS: atom_id res chain seq x y z
N MET A 1 29.75 -39.45 -9.35
CA MET A 1 29.58 -38.91 -10.72
C MET A 1 30.98 -38.61 -11.24
N ASP A 2 31.32 -39.18 -12.37
CA ASP A 2 32.63 -38.93 -12.99
C ASP A 2 32.75 -37.47 -13.38
N PHE A 3 33.72 -36.76 -12.82
CA PHE A 3 33.98 -35.32 -12.99
C PHE A 3 34.61 -34.94 -14.34
N ASN A 4 34.51 -35.76 -15.37
CA ASN A 4 35.18 -35.58 -16.65
C ASN A 4 34.24 -35.04 -17.77
N GLU A 5 32.98 -34.83 -17.55
CA GLU A 5 32.08 -34.19 -18.55
C GLU A 5 31.92 -32.71 -18.23
N ARG A 6 32.33 -31.84 -19.18
CA ARG A 6 32.06 -30.40 -19.14
C ARG A 6 30.56 -30.18 -19.11
N MET A 7 30.06 -29.55 -18.04
CA MET A 7 28.64 -29.29 -17.84
C MET A 7 28.31 -27.81 -18.03
N ILE A 8 27.09 -27.51 -18.42
CA ILE A 8 26.53 -26.13 -18.46
C ILE A 8 25.20 -26.12 -17.76
N GLN A 9 24.86 -24.99 -17.15
CA GLN A 9 23.54 -24.75 -16.63
C GLN A 9 22.65 -24.11 -17.69
N LYS A 10 21.54 -24.76 -18.03
CA LYS A 10 20.52 -24.21 -18.90
C LYS A 10 19.71 -23.12 -18.18
N ARG A 11 19.00 -22.28 -18.94
CA ARG A 11 18.13 -21.20 -18.44
C ARG A 11 17.01 -21.66 -17.51
N ASP A 12 16.60 -22.91 -17.60
CA ASP A 12 15.60 -23.55 -16.74
C ASP A 12 16.20 -24.22 -15.48
N GLY A 13 17.47 -23.91 -15.19
CA GLY A 13 18.20 -24.43 -14.03
C GLY A 13 18.77 -25.85 -14.20
N ARG A 14 18.37 -26.59 -15.25
CA ARG A 14 18.88 -27.95 -15.51
C ARG A 14 20.31 -27.95 -15.99
N TYR A 15 21.07 -28.94 -15.63
CA TYR A 15 22.41 -29.19 -16.11
C TYR A 15 22.39 -30.04 -17.38
N ALA A 16 23.31 -29.77 -18.31
CA ALA A 16 23.48 -30.55 -19.53
C ALA A 16 24.97 -30.56 -19.95
N ALA A 17 25.38 -31.59 -20.69
CA ALA A 17 26.69 -31.65 -21.28
C ALA A 17 26.95 -30.45 -22.22
N PHE A 18 28.17 -29.92 -22.15
CA PHE A 18 28.62 -28.85 -23.03
C PHE A 18 28.79 -29.36 -24.46
N ASP A 19 28.25 -28.59 -25.42
CA ASP A 19 28.24 -28.95 -26.85
C ASP A 19 28.78 -27.77 -27.66
N GLU A 20 30.06 -27.89 -28.07
CA GLU A 20 30.77 -26.85 -28.84
C GLU A 20 30.11 -26.55 -30.20
N THR A 21 29.40 -27.54 -30.77
CA THR A 21 28.75 -27.37 -32.09
C THR A 21 27.63 -26.32 -32.03
N LYS A 22 27.04 -26.07 -30.86
CA LYS A 22 26.04 -25.03 -30.67
C LYS A 22 26.63 -23.62 -30.79
N ILE A 23 27.86 -23.42 -30.31
CA ILE A 23 28.58 -22.15 -30.45
C ILE A 23 28.90 -21.91 -31.91
N PHE A 24 29.51 -22.91 -32.58
CA PHE A 24 29.80 -22.83 -34.00
C PHE A 24 28.55 -22.51 -34.83
N ASN A 25 27.45 -23.21 -34.62
CA ASN A 25 26.21 -23.02 -35.34
C ASN A 25 25.59 -21.62 -35.11
N ALA A 26 25.71 -21.08 -33.89
CA ALA A 26 25.22 -19.75 -33.56
C ALA A 26 26.05 -18.68 -34.24
N LEU A 27 27.39 -18.77 -34.23
CA LEU A 27 28.31 -17.91 -34.92
C LEU A 27 28.10 -18.00 -36.44
N TYR A 28 28.01 -19.20 -37.00
CA TYR A 28 27.80 -19.39 -38.44
C TYR A 28 26.54 -18.68 -38.96
N LYS A 29 25.45 -18.76 -38.19
CA LYS A 29 24.21 -18.04 -38.50
C LYS A 29 24.39 -16.52 -38.45
N ALA A 30 25.15 -16.01 -37.47
CA ALA A 30 25.42 -14.57 -37.35
C ALA A 30 26.30 -14.06 -38.51
N PHE A 31 27.34 -14.80 -38.91
CA PHE A 31 28.16 -14.48 -40.08
C PHE A 31 27.36 -14.46 -41.38
N ARG A 32 26.47 -15.45 -41.57
CA ARG A 32 25.59 -15.48 -42.75
C ARG A 32 24.60 -14.34 -42.78
N ALA A 33 24.11 -13.91 -41.64
CA ALA A 33 23.18 -12.79 -41.54
C ALA A 33 23.77 -11.46 -42.04
N VAL A 34 25.09 -11.30 -41.96
CA VAL A 34 25.82 -10.12 -42.49
C VAL A 34 26.49 -10.38 -43.85
N GLY A 35 26.17 -11.50 -44.52
CA GLY A 35 26.69 -11.83 -45.85
C GLY A 35 28.11 -12.43 -45.88
N LYS A 36 28.72 -12.69 -44.73
CA LYS A 36 30.01 -13.38 -44.60
C LYS A 36 29.84 -14.90 -44.62
N LYS A 37 30.67 -15.61 -45.43
CA LYS A 37 30.54 -17.07 -45.63
C LYS A 37 31.81 -17.87 -45.31
N ASP A 38 32.79 -17.24 -44.67
CA ASP A 38 34.08 -17.89 -44.38
C ASP A 38 33.95 -18.79 -43.13
N GLU A 39 33.83 -20.09 -43.38
CA GLU A 39 33.72 -21.11 -42.34
C GLU A 39 34.99 -21.26 -41.50
N ASN A 40 36.16 -20.96 -42.05
CA ASN A 40 37.42 -21.04 -41.31
C ASN A 40 37.52 -19.97 -40.26
N VAL A 41 37.02 -18.75 -40.53
CA VAL A 41 36.93 -17.66 -39.55
C VAL A 41 35.94 -18.01 -38.44
N VAL A 42 34.80 -18.58 -38.80
CA VAL A 42 33.80 -19.03 -37.82
C VAL A 42 34.37 -20.12 -36.89
N LEU A 43 35.09 -21.10 -37.47
CA LEU A 43 35.72 -22.16 -36.69
C LEU A 43 36.81 -21.60 -35.77
N TYR A 44 37.63 -20.67 -36.27
CA TYR A 44 38.63 -20.00 -35.45
C TYR A 44 38.05 -19.28 -34.25
N ILE A 45 37.01 -18.47 -34.48
CA ILE A 45 36.33 -17.72 -33.41
C ILE A 45 35.66 -18.68 -32.43
N SER A 46 35.01 -19.77 -32.92
CA SER A 46 34.39 -20.77 -32.08
C SER A 46 35.41 -21.43 -31.13
N LYS A 47 36.60 -21.80 -31.63
CA LYS A 47 37.68 -22.35 -30.80
C LYS A 47 38.19 -21.35 -29.77
N GLU A 48 38.27 -20.08 -30.12
CA GLU A 48 38.68 -19.04 -29.17
C GLU A 48 37.69 -18.85 -28.04
N VAL A 49 36.37 -18.93 -28.36
CA VAL A 49 35.30 -18.92 -27.33
C VAL A 49 35.43 -20.11 -26.41
N VAL A 50 35.63 -21.32 -26.97
CA VAL A 50 35.78 -22.55 -26.15
C VAL A 50 36.99 -22.42 -25.24
N LYS A 51 38.13 -21.97 -25.76
CA LYS A 51 39.35 -21.74 -24.97
C LYS A 51 39.09 -20.79 -23.79
N ARG A 52 38.33 -19.70 -23.96
CA ARG A 52 38.00 -18.79 -22.88
C ARG A 52 37.04 -19.38 -21.87
N LEU A 53 36.14 -20.25 -22.32
CA LEU A 53 35.27 -20.99 -21.40
C LEU A 53 36.08 -21.97 -20.53
N GLU A 54 37.13 -22.60 -21.12
CA GLU A 54 38.07 -23.43 -20.36
C GLU A 54 38.80 -22.59 -19.32
N GLU A 55 39.47 -21.52 -19.74
CA GLU A 55 40.25 -20.62 -18.88
C GLU A 55 39.45 -19.93 -17.78
N ARG A 56 38.15 -19.69 -17.95
CA ARG A 56 37.32 -18.98 -16.96
C ARG A 56 36.45 -19.88 -16.07
N PHE A 57 36.05 -21.03 -16.56
CA PHE A 57 35.07 -21.89 -15.90
C PHE A 57 35.53 -23.31 -15.75
N PHE A 58 35.79 -24.05 -16.84
CA PHE A 58 35.97 -25.50 -16.78
C PHE A 58 37.26 -25.90 -16.06
N ASP A 59 38.37 -25.17 -16.24
CA ASP A 59 39.63 -25.43 -15.55
C ASP A 59 39.54 -25.24 -14.03
N TYR A 60 38.55 -24.47 -13.55
CA TYR A 60 38.27 -24.24 -12.14
C TYR A 60 37.11 -25.10 -11.61
N GLY A 61 36.55 -25.98 -12.42
CA GLY A 61 35.38 -26.79 -12.05
C GLY A 61 34.09 -25.99 -11.91
N ILE A 62 34.04 -24.76 -12.44
CA ILE A 62 32.86 -23.89 -12.42
C ILE A 62 31.95 -24.23 -13.61
N VAL A 63 30.65 -24.35 -13.37
CA VAL A 63 29.67 -24.68 -14.40
C VAL A 63 29.06 -23.34 -14.94
N PRO A 64 29.40 -22.92 -16.16
CA PRO A 64 28.85 -21.69 -16.72
C PRO A 64 27.38 -21.84 -17.10
N ASN A 65 26.61 -20.78 -16.98
CA ASN A 65 25.27 -20.72 -17.53
C ASN A 65 25.26 -20.26 -19.00
N VAL A 66 24.12 -20.43 -19.69
CA VAL A 66 23.99 -20.10 -21.11
C VAL A 66 24.26 -18.62 -21.40
N GLU A 67 23.91 -17.70 -20.48
CA GLU A 67 24.13 -16.26 -20.70
C GLU A 67 25.61 -15.91 -20.62
N GLU A 68 26.36 -16.45 -19.65
CA GLU A 68 27.80 -16.27 -19.54
C GLU A 68 28.55 -16.79 -20.77
N ILE A 69 28.10 -17.90 -21.36
CA ILE A 69 28.63 -18.39 -22.63
C ILE A 69 28.38 -17.40 -23.75
N GLN A 70 27.17 -16.82 -23.84
CA GLN A 70 26.83 -15.85 -24.87
C GLN A 70 27.61 -14.54 -24.73
N ASP A 71 27.85 -14.09 -23.48
CA ASP A 71 28.65 -12.89 -23.21
C ASP A 71 30.10 -13.07 -23.66
N ILE A 72 30.66 -14.26 -23.50
CA ILE A 72 32.01 -14.59 -24.03
C ILE A 72 32.00 -14.60 -25.56
N VAL A 73 30.96 -15.12 -26.21
CA VAL A 73 30.82 -15.08 -27.66
C VAL A 73 30.84 -13.63 -28.18
N GLU A 74 30.09 -12.75 -27.53
CA GLU A 74 30.04 -11.32 -27.88
C GLU A 74 31.38 -10.64 -27.67
N SER A 75 32.04 -10.88 -26.53
CA SER A 75 33.36 -10.31 -26.25
C SER A 75 34.40 -10.74 -27.28
N VAL A 76 34.46 -12.03 -27.64
CA VAL A 76 35.38 -12.54 -28.65
C VAL A 76 35.11 -11.95 -30.02
N LEU A 77 33.84 -11.82 -30.44
CA LEU A 77 33.49 -11.19 -31.70
C LEU A 77 33.98 -9.72 -31.82
N ILE A 78 33.81 -8.97 -30.72
CA ILE A 78 34.24 -7.58 -30.63
C ILE A 78 35.75 -7.48 -30.70
N GLU A 79 36.48 -8.28 -29.93
CA GLU A 79 37.92 -8.27 -29.86
C GLU A 79 38.59 -8.73 -31.16
N LYS A 80 37.95 -9.65 -31.91
CA LYS A 80 38.45 -10.08 -33.24
C LYS A 80 38.03 -9.11 -34.37
N ASN A 81 37.54 -7.91 -34.03
CA ASN A 81 37.09 -6.88 -34.94
C ASN A 81 35.94 -7.29 -35.89
N GLU A 82 35.14 -8.26 -35.46
CA GLU A 82 33.93 -8.70 -36.19
C GLU A 82 32.70 -7.91 -35.76
N ALA A 83 32.79 -6.58 -35.66
CA ALA A 83 31.76 -5.69 -35.11
C ALA A 83 30.38 -5.85 -35.79
N SER A 84 30.32 -6.07 -37.11
CA SER A 84 29.08 -6.28 -37.85
C SER A 84 28.40 -7.59 -37.47
N VAL A 85 29.20 -8.64 -37.23
CA VAL A 85 28.73 -9.97 -36.80
C VAL A 85 28.30 -9.91 -35.31
N ALA A 86 29.09 -9.24 -34.47
CA ALA A 86 28.74 -9.02 -33.06
C ALA A 86 27.37 -8.33 -32.93
N LYS A 87 27.16 -7.24 -33.70
CA LYS A 87 25.88 -6.54 -33.75
C LYS A 87 24.73 -7.45 -34.20
N ALA A 88 24.92 -8.27 -35.23
CA ALA A 88 23.91 -9.21 -35.71
C ALA A 88 23.61 -10.31 -34.66
N TYR A 89 24.64 -10.79 -33.96
CA TYR A 89 24.52 -11.78 -32.90
C TYR A 89 23.74 -11.23 -31.72
N ILE A 90 24.06 -10.04 -31.21
CA ILE A 90 23.40 -9.35 -30.11
C ILE A 90 21.91 -9.11 -30.45
N LEU A 91 21.60 -8.55 -31.62
CA LEU A 91 20.24 -8.31 -32.08
C LEU A 91 19.44 -9.62 -32.23
N TYR A 92 20.05 -10.69 -32.68
CA TYR A 92 19.41 -12.00 -32.77
C TYR A 92 19.15 -12.59 -31.40
N ARG A 93 20.09 -12.47 -30.46
CA ARG A 93 19.94 -12.86 -29.05
C ARG A 93 18.77 -12.11 -28.41
N GLU A 94 18.72 -10.80 -28.57
CA GLU A 94 17.65 -9.94 -28.05
C GLU A 94 16.28 -10.36 -28.62
N LYS A 95 16.16 -10.49 -29.95
CA LYS A 95 14.91 -10.93 -30.58
C LYS A 95 14.47 -12.32 -30.14
N ARG A 96 15.40 -13.24 -29.95
CA ARG A 96 15.09 -14.60 -29.39
C ARG A 96 14.68 -14.54 -27.94
N SER A 97 15.24 -13.63 -27.15
CA SER A 97 14.82 -13.38 -25.79
C SER A 97 13.39 -12.82 -25.74
N GLU A 98 13.09 -11.81 -26.57
CA GLU A 98 11.74 -11.27 -26.70
C GLU A 98 10.69 -12.36 -27.08
N LEU A 99 10.99 -13.20 -28.06
CA LEU A 99 10.07 -14.27 -28.47
C LEU A 99 9.85 -15.31 -27.36
N ARG A 100 10.88 -15.65 -26.60
CA ARG A 100 10.74 -16.54 -25.43
C ARG A 100 9.92 -15.86 -24.34
N ASP A 101 10.18 -14.59 -24.08
CA ASP A 101 9.46 -13.81 -23.09
C ASP A 101 7.97 -13.67 -23.45
N ILE A 102 7.64 -13.48 -24.72
CA ILE A 102 6.25 -13.46 -25.22
C ILE A 102 5.59 -14.82 -24.99
N ARG A 103 6.26 -15.92 -25.36
CA ARG A 103 5.73 -17.27 -25.15
C ARG A 103 5.58 -17.60 -23.66
N GLN A 104 6.57 -17.25 -22.85
CA GLN A 104 6.52 -17.45 -21.41
C GLN A 104 5.42 -16.62 -20.77
N ASN A 105 5.30 -15.34 -21.18
CA ASN A 105 4.22 -14.47 -20.70
C ASN A 105 2.83 -14.98 -21.04
N PHE A 106 2.66 -15.61 -22.21
CA PHE A 106 1.40 -16.23 -22.59
C PHE A 106 1.08 -17.46 -21.73
N LEU A 107 2.06 -18.34 -21.52
CA LEU A 107 1.90 -19.51 -20.65
C LEU A 107 1.70 -19.11 -19.19
N ASP A 108 2.44 -18.10 -18.72
CA ASP A 108 2.26 -17.51 -17.40
C ASP A 108 0.86 -16.89 -17.25
N GLY A 109 0.31 -16.28 -18.31
CA GLY A 109 -1.03 -15.73 -18.31
C GLY A 109 -2.13 -16.79 -18.11
N ILE A 110 -2.01 -17.93 -18.78
CA ILE A 110 -2.94 -19.06 -18.57
C ILE A 110 -2.80 -19.60 -17.14
N LYS A 111 -1.57 -19.78 -16.68
CA LYS A 111 -1.29 -20.24 -15.33
C LYS A 111 -1.88 -19.31 -14.26
N VAL A 112 -1.79 -18.00 -14.46
CA VAL A 112 -2.39 -16.98 -13.55
C VAL A 112 -3.91 -17.16 -13.46
N ILE A 113 -4.59 -17.49 -14.56
CA ILE A 113 -6.03 -17.77 -14.57
C ILE A 113 -6.32 -19.04 -13.78
N ASP A 114 -5.59 -20.13 -14.07
CA ASP A 114 -5.80 -21.42 -13.41
C ASP A 114 -5.52 -21.36 -11.91
N GLU A 115 -4.47 -20.62 -11.51
CA GLU A 115 -4.13 -20.38 -10.11
C GLU A 115 -5.25 -19.62 -9.38
N TYR A 116 -5.80 -18.58 -10.00
CA TYR A 116 -6.94 -17.84 -9.43
C TYR A 116 -8.17 -18.74 -9.28
N LEU A 117 -8.53 -19.45 -10.35
CA LEU A 117 -9.72 -20.32 -10.35
C LEU A 117 -9.59 -21.51 -9.38
N SER A 118 -8.38 -22.00 -9.14
CA SER A 118 -8.14 -23.07 -8.16
C SER A 118 -8.01 -22.58 -6.73
N MET A 119 -8.09 -21.27 -6.49
CA MET A 119 -7.86 -20.63 -5.19
C MET A 119 -6.54 -21.03 -4.51
N LYS A 120 -5.57 -21.53 -5.27
CA LYS A 120 -4.26 -21.94 -4.76
C LYS A 120 -3.29 -20.75 -4.61
N ASP A 121 -3.58 -19.62 -5.23
CA ASP A 121 -2.76 -18.40 -5.09
C ASP A 121 -3.07 -17.74 -3.74
N TRP A 122 -2.06 -17.68 -2.88
CA TRP A 122 -2.14 -17.01 -1.59
C TRP A 122 -2.55 -15.53 -1.69
N ARG A 123 -2.21 -14.84 -2.79
CA ARG A 123 -2.59 -13.44 -3.04
C ARG A 123 -4.11 -13.24 -3.10
N VAL A 124 -4.86 -14.26 -3.46
CA VAL A 124 -6.34 -14.22 -3.44
C VAL A 124 -6.88 -14.29 -2.02
N LYS A 125 -6.15 -14.97 -1.10
CA LYS A 125 -6.55 -15.12 0.30
C LYS A 125 -6.08 -13.96 1.19
N GLU A 126 -4.92 -13.38 0.92
CA GLU A 126 -4.33 -12.31 1.75
C GLU A 126 -4.89 -10.92 1.50
N ASN A 127 -5.37 -10.66 0.31
CA ASN A 127 -5.92 -9.33 0.02
C ASN A 127 -7.37 -9.26 0.50
N SER A 128 -7.56 -8.86 1.75
CA SER A 128 -8.88 -8.71 2.40
C SER A 128 -9.85 -7.79 1.63
N ASN A 129 -9.33 -6.96 0.72
CA ASN A 129 -10.12 -6.07 -0.13
C ASN A 129 -10.52 -6.71 -1.47
N MET A 130 -9.98 -7.89 -1.81
CA MET A 130 -10.34 -8.63 -3.03
C MET A 130 -11.18 -9.85 -2.68
N SER A 131 -12.40 -9.89 -3.19
CA SER A 131 -13.25 -11.08 -3.08
C SER A 131 -13.11 -11.94 -4.34
N TYR A 132 -13.24 -13.28 -4.18
CA TYR A 132 -13.31 -14.21 -5.31
C TYR A 132 -14.49 -13.85 -6.20
N SER A 133 -14.20 -13.35 -7.39
CA SER A 133 -15.21 -12.84 -8.33
C SER A 133 -14.64 -12.73 -9.74
N LEU A 134 -15.52 -12.59 -10.73
CA LEU A 134 -15.09 -12.31 -12.11
C LEU A 134 -14.30 -10.98 -12.22
N GLN A 135 -14.68 -9.97 -11.46
CA GLN A 135 -13.93 -8.71 -11.41
C GLN A 135 -12.57 -8.90 -10.75
N GLY A 136 -12.50 -9.73 -9.70
CA GLY A 136 -11.23 -10.11 -9.04
C GLY A 136 -10.30 -10.83 -10.02
N LEU A 137 -10.81 -11.80 -10.80
CA LEU A 137 -10.03 -12.47 -11.84
C LEU A 137 -9.49 -11.48 -12.88
N ASN A 138 -10.31 -10.57 -13.39
CA ASN A 138 -9.90 -9.57 -14.37
C ASN A 138 -8.82 -8.66 -13.82
N LEU A 139 -8.96 -8.21 -12.58
CA LEU A 139 -7.94 -7.39 -11.91
C LEU A 139 -6.64 -8.18 -11.71
N HIS A 140 -6.72 -9.44 -11.28
CA HIS A 140 -5.56 -10.30 -11.06
C HIS A 140 -4.74 -10.49 -12.35
N ILE A 141 -5.40 -10.78 -13.47
CA ILE A 141 -4.76 -10.90 -14.79
C ILE A 141 -4.10 -9.57 -15.19
N SER A 142 -4.86 -8.47 -15.15
CA SER A 142 -4.36 -7.15 -15.56
C SER A 142 -3.22 -6.68 -14.69
N SER A 143 -3.31 -6.83 -13.37
CA SER A 143 -2.27 -6.42 -12.41
C SER A 143 -0.96 -7.19 -12.63
N THR A 144 -1.06 -8.50 -12.88
CA THR A 144 0.13 -9.32 -13.17
C THR A 144 0.84 -8.87 -14.44
N LEU A 145 0.10 -8.56 -15.51
CA LEU A 145 0.68 -8.08 -16.77
C LEU A 145 1.29 -6.68 -16.61
N VAL A 146 0.60 -5.78 -15.92
CA VAL A 146 1.08 -4.41 -15.66
C VAL A 146 2.34 -4.41 -14.80
N ALA A 147 2.41 -5.27 -13.76
CA ALA A 147 3.62 -5.43 -12.96
C ALA A 147 4.82 -5.90 -13.81
N LYS A 148 4.61 -6.88 -14.71
CA LYS A 148 5.65 -7.32 -15.65
C LYS A 148 6.09 -6.19 -16.58
N TYR A 149 5.15 -5.33 -17.03
CA TYR A 149 5.48 -4.17 -17.85
C TYR A 149 6.39 -3.18 -17.13
N TRP A 150 6.05 -2.81 -15.86
CA TRP A 150 6.91 -1.98 -15.02
C TRP A 150 8.31 -2.58 -14.90
N LEU A 151 8.39 -3.82 -14.44
CA LEU A 151 9.65 -4.47 -14.10
C LEU A 151 10.54 -4.74 -15.32
N ARG A 152 9.96 -5.06 -16.49
CA ARG A 152 10.76 -5.45 -17.67
C ARG A 152 10.99 -4.33 -18.67
N LYS A 153 10.07 -3.35 -18.78
CA LYS A 153 10.14 -2.30 -19.79
C LYS A 153 10.56 -0.94 -19.24
N LEU A 154 10.18 -0.63 -18.00
CA LEU A 154 10.38 0.70 -17.46
C LEU A 154 11.53 0.76 -16.46
N TYR A 155 11.67 -0.25 -15.60
CA TYR A 155 12.75 -0.27 -14.62
C TYR A 155 14.03 -0.93 -15.15
N PRO A 156 15.21 -0.37 -14.79
CA PRO A 156 16.51 -0.99 -15.11
C PRO A 156 16.70 -2.30 -14.33
N LEU A 157 17.68 -3.09 -14.74
CA LEU A 157 17.92 -4.41 -14.18
C LEU A 157 18.13 -4.39 -12.66
N GLU A 158 18.94 -3.46 -12.16
CA GLU A 158 19.27 -3.38 -10.73
C GLU A 158 18.05 -3.08 -9.88
N VAL A 159 17.19 -2.13 -10.27
CA VAL A 159 15.93 -1.83 -9.58
C VAL A 159 14.99 -3.04 -9.59
N ARG A 160 14.88 -3.71 -10.74
CA ARG A 160 14.08 -4.93 -10.88
C ARG A 160 14.58 -6.05 -9.96
N MET A 161 15.89 -6.32 -9.96
CA MET A 161 16.49 -7.37 -9.13
C MET A 161 16.28 -7.06 -7.64
N ALA A 162 16.56 -5.84 -7.20
CA ALA A 162 16.35 -5.44 -5.81
C ALA A 162 14.90 -5.66 -5.33
N HIS A 163 13.91 -5.35 -6.20
CA HIS A 163 12.51 -5.65 -5.88
C HIS A 163 12.24 -7.17 -5.85
N GLN A 164 12.68 -7.91 -6.88
CA GLN A 164 12.38 -9.33 -7.01
C GLN A 164 13.04 -10.19 -5.93
N GLU A 165 14.27 -9.85 -5.57
CA GLU A 165 15.03 -10.53 -4.52
C GLU A 165 14.67 -10.09 -3.10
N GLY A 166 13.92 -8.98 -2.96
CA GLY A 166 13.40 -8.52 -1.67
C GLY A 166 14.33 -7.60 -0.89
N ASP A 167 15.28 -6.92 -1.54
CA ASP A 167 16.06 -5.85 -0.90
C ASP A 167 15.18 -4.65 -0.55
N PHE A 168 14.16 -4.41 -1.38
CA PHE A 168 13.05 -3.51 -1.12
C PHE A 168 11.76 -3.97 -1.84
N HIS A 169 10.67 -3.29 -1.54
CA HIS A 169 9.39 -3.50 -2.23
C HIS A 169 8.93 -2.23 -2.92
N ILE A 170 8.65 -2.31 -4.24
CA ILE A 170 7.97 -1.25 -5.00
C ILE A 170 6.48 -1.52 -4.93
N HIS A 171 5.71 -0.58 -4.36
CA HIS A 171 4.26 -0.74 -4.21
C HIS A 171 3.51 -0.50 -5.52
N ASP A 172 2.35 -1.16 -5.63
CA ASP A 172 1.32 -0.95 -6.67
C ASP A 172 1.81 -1.11 -8.12
N LEU A 173 2.68 -2.07 -8.33
CA LEU A 173 3.11 -2.44 -9.69
C LEU A 173 1.95 -2.93 -10.58
N GLY A 174 0.82 -3.31 -10.00
CA GLY A 174 -0.37 -3.77 -10.72
C GLY A 174 -1.13 -2.68 -11.48
N ILE A 175 -0.76 -1.41 -11.32
CA ILE A 175 -1.39 -0.28 -12.01
C ILE A 175 -0.35 0.69 -12.59
N LEU A 176 -0.66 1.28 -13.75
CA LEU A 176 0.14 2.36 -14.35
C LEU A 176 -0.39 3.72 -13.86
N GLY A 177 -0.26 4.02 -12.59
CA GLY A 177 -0.84 5.24 -11.99
C GLY A 177 -0.10 5.73 -10.75
N PRO A 178 -0.50 6.92 -10.23
CA PRO A 178 -0.01 7.42 -8.95
C PRO A 178 -0.48 6.53 -7.81
N TYR A 179 0.15 6.67 -6.64
CA TYR A 179 -0.22 5.91 -5.45
C TYR A 179 -1.51 6.46 -4.83
N CYS A 180 -1.43 7.54 -4.07
CA CYS A 180 -2.57 8.16 -3.39
C CYS A 180 -2.71 9.63 -3.76
N VAL A 181 -3.94 10.12 -3.82
CA VAL A 181 -4.21 11.51 -4.22
C VAL A 181 -5.20 12.17 -3.27
N GLY A 182 -4.83 13.35 -2.75
CA GLY A 182 -5.74 14.26 -2.07
C GLY A 182 -6.26 15.30 -3.04
N TRP A 183 -7.55 15.46 -3.03
CA TRP A 183 -8.27 16.31 -3.95
C TRP A 183 -8.76 17.58 -3.29
N ASP A 184 -9.03 18.59 -4.10
CA ASP A 184 -9.60 19.85 -3.65
C ASP A 184 -11.14 19.78 -3.69
N LEU A 185 -11.76 19.64 -2.50
CA LEU A 185 -13.21 19.65 -2.40
C LEU A 185 -13.78 21.02 -2.76
N GLU A 186 -13.07 22.10 -2.43
CA GLU A 186 -13.53 23.46 -2.80
C GLU A 186 -13.58 23.63 -4.32
N ASP A 187 -12.60 23.09 -5.07
CA ASP A 187 -12.64 23.10 -6.54
C ASP A 187 -13.85 22.32 -7.08
N LEU A 188 -14.14 21.13 -6.53
CA LEU A 188 -15.34 20.37 -6.91
C LEU A 188 -16.62 21.16 -6.65
N LEU A 189 -16.74 21.85 -5.52
CA LEU A 189 -17.90 22.67 -5.18
C LEU A 189 -18.04 23.93 -6.07
N LYS A 190 -16.92 24.46 -6.58
CA LYS A 190 -16.88 25.62 -7.48
C LYS A 190 -17.20 25.26 -8.93
N VAL A 191 -16.65 24.15 -9.43
CA VAL A 191 -16.76 23.81 -10.87
C VAL A 191 -17.80 22.73 -11.15
N GLY A 192 -18.20 21.96 -10.14
CA GLY A 192 -19.03 20.77 -10.30
C GLY A 192 -18.22 19.55 -10.74
N PHE A 193 -18.92 18.45 -11.02
CA PHE A 193 -18.26 17.22 -11.49
C PHE A 193 -18.12 17.25 -13.01
N THR A 194 -16.89 17.37 -13.49
CA THR A 194 -16.53 17.49 -14.91
C THR A 194 -15.09 16.97 -15.13
N GLY A 195 -14.61 16.98 -16.37
CA GLY A 195 -13.18 16.74 -16.66
C GLY A 195 -12.90 15.81 -17.84
N ALA A 196 -13.80 14.90 -18.20
CA ALA A 196 -13.61 13.99 -19.32
C ALA A 196 -14.53 14.32 -20.49
N LYS A 197 -13.93 14.70 -21.62
CA LYS A 197 -14.67 15.09 -22.82
C LYS A 197 -15.67 14.01 -23.25
N GLY A 198 -16.94 14.41 -23.43
CA GLY A 198 -18.01 13.53 -23.88
C GLY A 198 -18.58 12.58 -22.81
N LYS A 199 -18.21 12.79 -21.55
CA LYS A 199 -18.80 12.10 -20.40
C LYS A 199 -19.80 12.99 -19.69
N VAL A 200 -20.58 12.42 -18.76
CA VAL A 200 -21.57 13.14 -17.97
C VAL A 200 -20.87 14.20 -17.10
N GLU A 201 -21.43 15.38 -17.08
CA GLU A 201 -20.97 16.52 -16.27
C GLU A 201 -22.13 17.04 -15.42
N SER A 202 -21.85 17.53 -14.24
CA SER A 202 -22.83 18.18 -13.38
C SER A 202 -22.37 19.58 -12.99
N LYS A 203 -23.33 20.51 -12.93
CA LYS A 203 -23.07 21.87 -12.43
C LYS A 203 -22.72 21.83 -10.93
N PRO A 204 -22.10 22.90 -10.39
CA PRO A 204 -21.87 23.04 -8.96
C PRO A 204 -23.11 22.75 -8.12
N ALA A 205 -22.93 21.98 -7.05
CA ALA A 205 -24.01 21.58 -6.16
C ALA A 205 -24.60 22.80 -5.44
N LYS A 206 -25.93 22.83 -5.32
CA LYS A 206 -26.67 23.87 -4.57
C LYS A 206 -27.23 23.34 -3.25
N HIS A 207 -27.34 22.05 -3.10
CA HIS A 207 -27.96 21.35 -1.98
C HIS A 207 -27.02 20.32 -1.36
N PHE A 208 -27.13 20.11 -0.05
CA PHE A 208 -26.28 19.21 0.72
C PHE A 208 -26.24 17.79 0.12
N ARG A 209 -27.40 17.19 -0.13
CA ARG A 209 -27.51 15.85 -0.72
C ARG A 209 -26.91 15.77 -2.12
N THR A 210 -27.00 16.85 -2.90
CA THR A 210 -26.39 16.92 -4.24
C THR A 210 -24.86 17.01 -4.14
N ALA A 211 -24.32 17.78 -3.18
CA ALA A 211 -22.89 17.87 -2.93
C ALA A 211 -22.32 16.50 -2.55
N LEU A 212 -22.95 15.78 -1.62
CA LEU A 212 -22.57 14.42 -1.26
C LEU A 212 -22.63 13.46 -2.46
N GLY A 213 -23.67 13.55 -3.29
CA GLY A 213 -23.78 12.74 -4.52
C GLY A 213 -22.66 13.03 -5.54
N GLN A 214 -22.23 14.29 -5.67
CA GLN A 214 -21.09 14.66 -6.52
C GLN A 214 -19.78 14.08 -5.97
N ILE A 215 -19.60 14.09 -4.65
CA ILE A 215 -18.43 13.46 -3.99
C ILE A 215 -18.40 11.94 -4.25
N VAL A 216 -19.55 11.25 -4.14
CA VAL A 216 -19.66 9.82 -4.49
C VAL A 216 -19.23 9.57 -5.94
N ASN A 217 -19.78 10.35 -6.89
CA ASN A 217 -19.43 10.22 -8.31
C ASN A 217 -17.95 10.52 -8.56
N PHE A 218 -17.39 11.48 -7.84
CA PHE A 218 -15.97 11.81 -7.89
C PHE A 218 -15.14 10.60 -7.45
N PHE A 219 -15.40 10.04 -6.28
CA PHE A 219 -14.68 8.88 -5.78
C PHE A 219 -14.82 7.66 -6.71
N TYR A 220 -16.01 7.37 -7.21
CA TYR A 220 -16.25 6.28 -8.16
C TYR A 220 -15.46 6.43 -9.46
N THR A 221 -15.21 7.64 -9.88
CA THR A 221 -14.51 7.92 -11.13
C THR A 221 -12.99 7.91 -10.92
N LEU A 222 -12.52 8.67 -9.92
CA LEU A 222 -11.09 8.88 -9.68
C LEU A 222 -10.38 7.64 -9.08
N GLN A 223 -11.13 6.71 -8.44
CA GLN A 223 -10.57 5.44 -7.99
C GLN A 223 -9.96 4.60 -9.11
N GLY A 224 -10.37 4.80 -10.36
CA GLY A 224 -9.81 4.14 -11.53
C GLY A 224 -8.50 4.76 -12.05
N GLU A 225 -8.14 5.94 -11.55
CA GLU A 225 -6.98 6.71 -12.01
C GLU A 225 -5.82 6.75 -10.99
N ALA A 226 -5.96 6.09 -9.83
CA ALA A 226 -4.91 5.96 -8.81
C ALA A 226 -4.92 4.56 -8.17
N ALA A 227 -3.77 4.13 -7.67
CA ALA A 227 -3.61 2.80 -7.07
C ALA A 227 -4.24 2.72 -5.67
N GLY A 228 -4.03 3.73 -4.85
CA GLY A 228 -4.43 3.78 -3.45
C GLY A 228 -5.65 4.68 -3.19
N ALA A 229 -5.65 5.30 -2.03
CA ALA A 229 -6.79 6.06 -1.57
C ALA A 229 -6.97 7.40 -2.27
N GLN A 230 -8.24 7.81 -2.32
CA GLN A 230 -8.71 9.13 -2.71
C GLN A 230 -9.17 9.86 -1.44
N ALA A 231 -8.74 11.08 -1.23
CA ALA A 231 -9.05 11.82 0.00
C ALA A 231 -9.58 13.21 -0.27
N PHE A 232 -10.54 13.64 0.56
CA PHE A 232 -10.94 15.04 0.69
C PHE A 232 -10.66 15.54 2.10
N SER A 233 -9.98 16.67 2.19
CA SER A 233 -9.79 17.40 3.45
C SER A 233 -10.89 18.46 3.65
N ASN A 234 -11.03 18.95 4.90
CA ASN A 234 -12.00 19.98 5.28
C ASN A 234 -13.46 19.60 4.95
N PHE A 235 -13.79 18.32 5.10
CA PHE A 235 -15.08 17.77 4.65
C PHE A 235 -16.24 18.39 5.40
N ASP A 236 -16.17 18.45 6.72
CA ASP A 236 -17.19 19.06 7.58
C ASP A 236 -17.26 20.59 7.38
N THR A 237 -16.11 21.28 7.35
CA THR A 237 -16.03 22.72 7.14
C THR A 237 -16.69 23.16 5.82
N LEU A 238 -16.33 22.51 4.71
CA LEU A 238 -16.79 22.89 3.38
C LEU A 238 -18.26 22.52 3.11
N LEU A 239 -18.78 21.50 3.80
CA LEU A 239 -20.16 21.03 3.61
C LEU A 239 -21.16 21.61 4.61
N ALA A 240 -20.71 22.08 5.77
CA ALA A 240 -21.57 22.65 6.80
C ALA A 240 -22.52 23.76 6.30
N PRO A 241 -22.08 24.72 5.44
CA PRO A 241 -22.94 25.76 4.95
C PRO A 241 -24.20 25.28 4.22
N PHE A 242 -24.10 24.18 3.47
CA PHE A 242 -25.25 23.63 2.76
C PHE A 242 -26.41 23.26 3.70
N ILE A 243 -26.10 22.84 4.94
CA ILE A 243 -27.12 22.47 5.93
C ILE A 243 -27.97 23.67 6.30
N ARG A 244 -27.34 24.83 6.58
CA ARG A 244 -28.03 26.05 6.91
C ARG A 244 -28.83 26.60 5.73
N TYR A 245 -28.22 26.60 4.54
CA TYR A 245 -28.90 27.12 3.32
C TYR A 245 -30.07 26.24 2.88
N ASP A 246 -30.02 24.93 3.14
CA ASP A 246 -31.13 24.02 2.88
C ASP A 246 -32.13 23.96 4.05
N GLY A 247 -31.83 24.56 5.21
CA GLY A 247 -32.67 24.51 6.40
C GLY A 247 -32.84 23.09 6.99
N LEU A 248 -31.81 22.27 6.92
CA LEU A 248 -31.88 20.85 7.31
C LEU A 248 -31.90 20.66 8.82
N THR A 249 -32.69 19.66 9.26
CA THR A 249 -32.68 19.17 10.62
C THR A 249 -31.57 18.08 10.80
N ASN A 250 -31.25 17.75 12.06
CA ASN A 250 -30.31 16.65 12.37
C ASN A 250 -30.72 15.34 11.68
N LYS A 251 -32.02 15.06 11.59
CA LYS A 251 -32.54 13.86 10.92
C LYS A 251 -32.27 13.89 9.41
N ASP A 252 -32.43 15.04 8.77
CA ASP A 252 -32.18 15.19 7.35
C ASP A 252 -30.70 15.06 7.01
N VAL A 253 -29.83 15.64 7.85
CA VAL A 253 -28.36 15.51 7.75
C VAL A 253 -27.93 14.06 7.90
N LYS A 254 -28.44 13.38 8.94
CA LYS A 254 -28.15 11.95 9.19
C LYS A 254 -28.58 11.09 8.00
N GLN A 255 -29.78 11.31 7.46
CA GLN A 255 -30.26 10.55 6.30
C GLN A 255 -29.39 10.78 5.06
N ALA A 256 -28.98 12.01 4.78
CA ALA A 256 -28.12 12.31 3.63
C ALA A 256 -26.72 11.69 3.78
N LEU A 257 -26.14 11.77 4.98
CA LEU A 257 -24.84 11.13 5.26
C LEU A 257 -24.92 9.60 5.25
N GLN A 258 -26.04 9.03 5.69
CA GLN A 258 -26.26 7.58 5.59
C GLN A 258 -26.25 7.12 4.13
N GLU A 259 -26.94 7.82 3.25
CA GLU A 259 -26.91 7.56 1.81
C GLU A 259 -25.48 7.66 1.24
N PHE A 260 -24.74 8.67 1.67
CA PHE A 260 -23.34 8.85 1.28
C PHE A 260 -22.46 7.67 1.73
N VAL A 261 -22.51 7.29 3.01
CA VAL A 261 -21.72 6.18 3.57
C VAL A 261 -22.07 4.86 2.88
N PHE A 262 -23.34 4.55 2.70
CA PHE A 262 -23.75 3.34 1.97
C PHE A 262 -23.23 3.32 0.54
N ASN A 263 -23.34 4.41 -0.20
CA ASN A 263 -22.86 4.49 -1.57
C ASN A 263 -21.34 4.28 -1.67
N VAL A 264 -20.53 4.93 -0.82
CA VAL A 264 -19.06 4.76 -0.88
C VAL A 264 -18.59 3.38 -0.41
N ASN A 265 -19.47 2.55 0.19
CA ASN A 265 -19.17 1.18 0.55
C ASN A 265 -19.65 0.13 -0.48
N VAL A 266 -20.29 0.56 -1.58
CA VAL A 266 -20.62 -0.35 -2.69
C VAL A 266 -19.33 -0.75 -3.42
N PRO A 267 -19.12 -2.05 -3.71
CA PRO A 267 -17.89 -2.54 -4.35
C PRO A 267 -17.85 -2.18 -5.85
N THR A 268 -17.62 -0.92 -6.16
CA THR A 268 -17.57 -0.36 -7.53
C THR A 268 -16.17 -0.30 -8.12
N ARG A 269 -15.13 -0.51 -7.31
CA ARG A 269 -13.74 -0.51 -7.76
C ARG A 269 -13.40 -1.83 -8.44
N ALA A 270 -12.45 -1.80 -9.40
CA ALA A 270 -11.94 -2.98 -10.06
C ALA A 270 -11.51 -4.06 -9.05
N GLY A 271 -11.79 -5.32 -9.35
CA GLY A 271 -11.52 -6.43 -8.44
C GLY A 271 -12.58 -6.67 -7.38
N PHE A 272 -13.78 -6.14 -7.56
CA PHE A 272 -14.88 -6.21 -6.60
C PHE A 272 -14.52 -5.57 -5.25
N GLN A 273 -13.77 -4.48 -5.32
CA GLN A 273 -13.33 -3.72 -4.14
C GLN A 273 -14.23 -2.51 -3.89
N THR A 274 -14.32 -2.14 -2.62
CA THR A 274 -14.89 -0.85 -2.21
C THR A 274 -13.92 0.28 -2.57
N PRO A 275 -14.38 1.47 -2.99
CA PRO A 275 -13.53 2.63 -3.16
C PRO A 275 -12.73 2.94 -1.89
N PHE A 276 -11.41 3.00 -2.01
CA PHE A 276 -10.56 3.35 -0.89
C PHE A 276 -10.59 4.86 -0.68
N THR A 277 -11.38 5.31 0.28
CA THR A 277 -11.67 6.72 0.51
C THR A 277 -11.31 7.16 1.93
N ASN A 278 -10.82 8.39 2.04
CA ASN A 278 -10.55 9.06 3.31
C ASN A 278 -11.21 10.45 3.32
N ILE A 279 -11.75 10.85 4.44
CA ILE A 279 -12.23 12.20 4.68
C ILE A 279 -11.58 12.77 5.94
N THR A 280 -11.17 14.03 5.88
CA THR A 280 -10.64 14.73 7.05
C THR A 280 -11.65 15.74 7.56
N MET A 281 -11.96 15.64 8.85
CA MET A 281 -12.85 16.50 9.61
C MET A 281 -12.01 17.49 10.43
N ASP A 282 -12.33 18.76 10.33
CA ASP A 282 -11.58 19.80 11.05
C ASP A 282 -12.06 19.99 12.49
N LEU A 283 -13.32 19.64 12.78
CA LEU A 283 -14.04 19.84 14.06
C LEU A 283 -14.21 21.32 14.47
N VAL A 284 -13.26 22.17 14.11
CA VAL A 284 -13.31 23.62 14.28
C VAL A 284 -12.89 24.27 12.97
N PRO A 285 -13.55 25.34 12.48
CA PRO A 285 -13.18 25.98 11.23
C PRO A 285 -11.71 26.41 11.23
N PRO A 286 -10.87 25.87 10.32
CA PRO A 286 -9.45 26.16 10.30
C PRO A 286 -9.20 27.64 9.90
N SER A 287 -8.10 28.23 10.40
CA SER A 287 -7.71 29.62 10.10
C SER A 287 -7.65 29.92 8.59
N THR A 288 -7.27 28.95 7.78
CA THR A 288 -7.22 29.07 6.30
C THR A 288 -8.56 29.21 5.63
N LEU A 289 -9.65 28.78 6.26
CA LEU A 289 -11.02 28.83 5.74
C LEU A 289 -11.94 29.74 6.54
N LYS A 290 -11.64 29.96 7.82
CA LYS A 290 -12.51 30.67 8.77
C LYS A 290 -13.08 31.99 8.21
N ASP A 291 -12.23 32.81 7.58
CA ASP A 291 -12.57 34.11 7.07
C ASP A 291 -12.88 34.14 5.55
N LYS A 292 -12.87 32.95 4.90
CA LYS A 292 -13.24 32.84 3.49
C LYS A 292 -14.74 32.78 3.30
N ALA A 293 -15.20 33.44 2.22
CA ALA A 293 -16.60 33.37 1.79
C ALA A 293 -16.99 31.91 1.43
N VAL A 294 -18.17 31.53 1.86
CA VAL A 294 -18.76 30.21 1.58
C VAL A 294 -19.12 30.09 0.10
N VAL A 295 -18.95 28.87 -0.44
CA VAL A 295 -19.30 28.59 -1.85
C VAL A 295 -20.53 27.69 -1.93
N ILE A 296 -21.63 28.20 -2.53
CA ILE A 296 -22.84 27.44 -2.82
C ILE A 296 -23.21 27.59 -4.30
N GLY A 297 -23.40 26.48 -5.00
CA GLY A 297 -23.75 26.50 -6.43
C GLY A 297 -22.67 27.17 -7.30
N GLY A 298 -21.40 27.09 -6.89
CA GLY A 298 -20.26 27.71 -7.56
C GLY A 298 -20.17 29.25 -7.37
N LYS A 299 -20.89 29.82 -6.41
CA LYS A 299 -20.88 31.23 -6.11
C LYS A 299 -20.49 31.48 -4.67
N GLU A 300 -19.72 32.54 -4.45
CA GLU A 300 -19.43 33.05 -3.11
C GLU A 300 -20.68 33.66 -2.48
N MET A 301 -20.87 33.34 -1.21
CA MET A 301 -21.97 33.82 -0.38
C MET A 301 -21.46 34.89 0.60
N PRO A 302 -22.36 35.70 1.21
CA PRO A 302 -21.94 36.75 2.16
C PRO A 302 -21.28 36.23 3.43
N GLU A 303 -21.70 35.05 3.92
CA GLU A 303 -21.19 34.44 5.15
C GLU A 303 -19.84 33.79 4.94
N THR A 304 -19.06 33.63 6.02
CA THR A 304 -17.79 32.96 6.03
C THR A 304 -17.88 31.57 6.69
N TYR A 305 -16.97 30.66 6.37
CA TYR A 305 -16.99 29.30 6.94
C TYR A 305 -16.92 29.29 8.46
N GLY A 306 -16.31 30.29 9.09
CA GLY A 306 -16.22 30.42 10.55
C GLY A 306 -17.57 30.54 11.28
N GLU A 307 -18.65 30.85 10.57
CA GLU A 307 -20.00 31.03 11.15
C GLU A 307 -20.79 29.71 11.27
N PHE A 308 -20.24 28.56 10.83
CA PHE A 308 -20.98 27.30 10.63
C PHE A 308 -20.60 26.19 11.61
N GLN A 309 -20.05 26.50 12.80
CA GLN A 309 -19.65 25.52 13.80
C GLN A 309 -20.80 24.54 14.17
N LYS A 310 -22.00 25.06 14.35
CA LYS A 310 -23.19 24.26 14.69
C LYS A 310 -23.46 23.20 13.62
N GLU A 311 -23.36 23.56 12.38
CA GLU A 311 -23.61 22.67 11.25
C GLU A 311 -22.46 21.66 11.07
N MET A 312 -21.22 22.03 11.40
CA MET A 312 -20.10 21.09 11.49
C MET A 312 -20.35 20.04 12.56
N ASP A 313 -20.82 20.45 13.74
CA ASP A 313 -21.19 19.52 14.83
C ASP A 313 -22.28 18.55 14.39
N MET A 314 -23.28 19.00 13.62
CA MET A 314 -24.33 18.15 13.06
C MET A 314 -23.77 17.08 12.13
N ILE A 315 -22.79 17.44 11.26
CA ILE A 315 -22.13 16.48 10.36
C ILE A 315 -21.37 15.44 11.18
N ASN A 316 -20.52 15.89 12.11
CA ASN A 316 -19.64 15.02 12.87
C ASN A 316 -20.42 14.06 13.77
N SER A 317 -21.45 14.54 14.44
CA SER A 317 -22.36 13.73 15.27
C SER A 317 -23.10 12.67 14.43
N ALA A 318 -23.76 13.10 13.35
CA ALA A 318 -24.50 12.20 12.48
C ALA A 318 -23.61 11.15 11.80
N PHE A 319 -22.42 11.54 11.36
CA PHE A 319 -21.47 10.61 10.76
C PHE A 319 -21.01 9.53 11.77
N ALA A 320 -20.67 9.94 12.99
CA ALA A 320 -20.27 9.01 14.04
C ALA A 320 -21.39 8.02 14.41
N GLU A 321 -22.64 8.50 14.52
CA GLU A 321 -23.81 7.63 14.76
C GLU A 321 -23.98 6.60 13.65
N ILE A 322 -23.90 7.00 12.38
CA ILE A 322 -24.02 6.07 11.24
C ILE A 322 -22.94 5.01 11.25
N MET A 323 -21.70 5.40 11.53
CA MET A 323 -20.57 4.47 11.60
C MET A 323 -20.73 3.47 12.77
N MET A 324 -21.37 3.89 13.87
CA MET A 324 -21.69 2.99 15.01
C MET A 324 -22.87 2.06 14.74
N GLU A 325 -23.86 2.50 13.97
CA GLU A 325 -25.02 1.69 13.62
C GLU A 325 -24.66 0.57 12.64
N GLY A 326 -23.71 0.86 11.71
CA GLY A 326 -23.31 -0.07 10.68
C GLY A 326 -24.38 -0.29 9.60
N ASP A 327 -24.21 -1.38 8.85
CA ASP A 327 -25.15 -1.78 7.80
C ASP A 327 -26.42 -2.46 8.38
N ALA A 328 -27.30 -2.94 7.51
CA ALA A 328 -28.56 -3.62 7.89
C ALA A 328 -28.37 -4.87 8.78
N LYS A 329 -27.14 -5.40 8.87
CA LYS A 329 -26.75 -6.52 9.74
C LYS A 329 -25.87 -6.06 10.91
N GLY A 330 -25.71 -4.76 11.14
CA GLY A 330 -24.85 -4.20 12.18
C GLY A 330 -23.34 -4.32 11.92
N ARG A 331 -22.94 -4.59 10.67
CA ARG A 331 -21.51 -4.64 10.31
C ARG A 331 -20.98 -3.24 10.13
N ILE A 332 -19.78 -2.98 10.66
CA ILE A 332 -19.12 -1.68 10.53
C ILE A 332 -18.77 -1.38 9.08
N PHE A 333 -18.88 -0.09 8.72
CA PHE A 333 -18.42 0.41 7.43
C PHE A 333 -16.91 0.57 7.43
N THR A 334 -16.26 0.12 6.35
CA THR A 334 -14.82 0.26 6.18
C THR A 334 -14.45 1.66 5.70
N PHE A 335 -15.33 2.30 4.92
CA PHE A 335 -15.08 3.58 4.28
C PHE A 335 -16.26 4.56 4.47
N PRO A 336 -16.00 5.87 4.33
CA PRO A 336 -14.69 6.50 4.25
C PRO A 336 -13.95 6.41 5.60
N ILE A 337 -12.63 6.31 5.56
CA ILE A 337 -11.82 6.36 6.79
C ILE A 337 -11.83 7.81 7.30
N PRO A 338 -12.34 8.09 8.50
CA PRO A 338 -12.35 9.43 9.05
C PRO A 338 -11.05 9.76 9.77
N THR A 339 -10.51 10.94 9.47
CA THR A 339 -9.43 11.55 10.23
C THR A 339 -9.94 12.81 10.89
N TYR A 340 -9.68 12.98 12.17
CA TYR A 340 -10.07 14.16 12.94
C TYR A 340 -8.87 15.01 13.31
N ASN A 341 -8.90 16.28 12.95
CA ASN A 341 -7.86 17.24 13.28
C ASN A 341 -8.08 17.79 14.69
N ILE A 342 -7.21 17.47 15.62
CA ILE A 342 -7.24 18.06 16.96
C ILE A 342 -6.31 19.25 16.99
N SER A 343 -6.90 20.45 16.97
CA SER A 343 -6.19 21.75 17.01
C SER A 343 -6.17 22.32 18.43
N LYS A 344 -5.38 23.40 18.62
CA LYS A 344 -5.31 24.11 19.90
C LYS A 344 -6.66 24.75 20.30
N ASP A 345 -7.47 25.09 19.31
CA ASP A 345 -8.77 25.74 19.48
C ASP A 345 -9.92 24.73 19.64
N PHE A 346 -9.61 23.42 19.73
CA PHE A 346 -10.63 22.39 19.89
C PHE A 346 -11.33 22.51 21.24
N ASP A 347 -12.68 22.57 21.19
CA ASP A 347 -13.51 22.61 22.40
C ASP A 347 -13.75 21.19 22.95
N TRP A 348 -13.02 20.86 24.02
CA TRP A 348 -13.13 19.56 24.69
C TRP A 348 -14.45 19.34 25.42
N ASP A 349 -15.19 20.41 25.70
CA ASP A 349 -16.45 20.36 26.45
C ASP A 349 -17.66 20.44 25.51
N ASN A 350 -17.48 20.33 24.20
CA ASN A 350 -18.56 20.28 23.23
C ASN A 350 -19.32 18.95 23.30
N ASP A 351 -20.47 18.96 23.98
CA ASP A 351 -21.33 17.79 24.15
C ASP A 351 -21.94 17.28 22.82
N ASN A 352 -22.02 18.11 21.77
CA ASN A 352 -22.50 17.66 20.46
C ASN A 352 -21.60 16.58 19.83
N LEU A 353 -20.34 16.49 20.26
CA LEU A 353 -19.37 15.51 19.78
C LEU A 353 -19.33 14.20 20.61
N GLN A 354 -20.26 14.01 21.55
CA GLN A 354 -20.36 12.74 22.28
C GLN A 354 -20.36 11.51 21.38
N PRO A 355 -21.12 11.44 20.27
CA PRO A 355 -21.11 10.29 19.38
C PRO A 355 -19.73 9.97 18.77
N LEU A 356 -18.86 10.96 18.54
CA LEU A 356 -17.48 10.76 18.10
C LEU A 356 -16.70 9.93 19.12
N TRP A 357 -16.82 10.29 20.41
CA TRP A 357 -16.11 9.60 21.49
C TRP A 357 -16.66 8.20 21.74
N GLU A 358 -17.99 8.02 21.62
CA GLU A 358 -18.64 6.73 21.69
C GLU A 358 -18.19 5.79 20.56
N MET A 359 -18.14 6.29 19.32
CA MET A 359 -17.63 5.57 18.17
C MET A 359 -16.16 5.15 18.37
N THR A 360 -15.35 6.05 18.91
CA THR A 360 -13.94 5.79 19.18
C THR A 360 -13.79 4.72 20.27
N ALA A 361 -14.53 4.82 21.35
CA ALA A 361 -14.49 3.87 22.45
C ALA A 361 -14.95 2.46 22.03
N LYS A 362 -15.96 2.39 21.17
CA LYS A 362 -16.58 1.14 20.74
C LYS A 362 -15.79 0.41 19.66
N TYR A 363 -15.36 1.13 18.64
CA TYR A 363 -14.79 0.53 17.42
C TYR A 363 -13.38 1.00 17.07
N GLY A 364 -12.91 2.12 17.64
CA GLY A 364 -11.61 2.69 17.28
C GLY A 364 -11.51 3.13 15.81
N ILE A 365 -12.63 3.43 15.18
CA ILE A 365 -12.69 3.80 13.76
C ILE A 365 -11.88 5.05 13.44
N PRO A 366 -11.92 6.16 14.25
CA PRO A 366 -11.26 7.39 13.90
C PRO A 366 -9.75 7.32 14.06
N TYR A 367 -9.10 8.10 13.20
CA TYR A 367 -7.71 8.50 13.39
C TYR A 367 -7.66 9.94 13.86
N PHE A 368 -6.70 10.26 14.73
CA PHE A 368 -6.52 11.61 15.25
C PHE A 368 -5.19 12.20 14.77
N ALA A 369 -5.26 13.36 14.14
CA ALA A 369 -4.10 14.17 13.78
C ALA A 369 -3.85 15.18 14.88
N ASN A 370 -2.64 15.18 15.46
CA ASN A 370 -2.27 16.02 16.58
C ASN A 370 -1.63 17.34 16.11
N PHE A 371 -2.35 18.43 16.23
CA PHE A 371 -1.86 19.78 15.97
C PHE A 371 -1.73 20.64 17.24
N VAL A 372 -1.86 20.04 18.41
CA VAL A 372 -1.74 20.73 19.70
C VAL A 372 -0.27 20.85 20.12
N ASN A 373 0.46 19.75 20.17
CA ASN A 373 1.87 19.66 20.61
C ASN A 373 2.78 19.11 19.51
N SER A 374 2.46 19.33 18.26
CA SER A 374 3.32 18.94 17.14
C SER A 374 4.03 20.17 16.56
N ASP A 375 5.17 19.95 15.90
CA ASP A 375 5.92 20.98 15.17
C ASP A 375 5.17 21.47 13.91
N MET A 376 3.93 21.02 13.70
CA MET A 376 3.14 21.32 12.50
C MET A 376 1.91 22.12 12.83
N ASN A 377 1.64 23.09 11.96
CA ASN A 377 0.38 23.81 11.98
C ASN A 377 -0.66 23.03 11.14
N PRO A 378 -1.96 23.10 11.48
CA PRO A 378 -3.04 22.56 10.67
C PRO A 378 -3.03 23.05 9.22
N GLU A 379 -2.44 24.23 8.99
CA GLU A 379 -2.28 24.86 7.69
C GLU A 379 -1.27 24.17 6.78
N ASP A 380 -0.25 23.53 7.39
CA ASP A 380 0.90 22.94 6.69
C ASP A 380 0.73 21.44 6.43
N ALA A 381 -0.21 20.79 7.09
CA ALA A 381 -0.39 19.36 7.02
C ALA A 381 -1.77 18.98 6.49
N ARG A 382 -1.81 17.98 5.64
CA ARG A 382 -3.03 17.35 5.16
C ARG A 382 -2.96 15.86 5.45
N SER A 383 -4.02 15.34 6.03
CA SER A 383 -4.16 13.91 6.18
C SER A 383 -4.64 13.33 4.85
N MET A 384 -3.95 12.29 4.39
CA MET A 384 -4.32 11.58 3.18
C MET A 384 -4.14 10.09 3.41
N CYS A 385 -5.13 9.32 2.93
CA CYS A 385 -5.17 7.88 3.13
C CYS A 385 -4.93 7.47 4.57
N CYS A 386 -5.05 6.20 4.82
CA CYS A 386 -5.00 5.57 6.11
C CYS A 386 -3.81 5.88 7.00
N ARG A 387 -2.92 6.77 6.73
CA ARG A 387 -1.75 7.06 7.59
C ARG A 387 -0.76 8.00 6.90
N LEU A 388 -1.09 8.51 5.72
CA LEU A 388 -0.20 9.41 5.02
C LEU A 388 -0.45 10.85 5.47
N ARG A 389 0.46 11.36 6.27
CA ARG A 389 0.59 12.77 6.57
C ARG A 389 1.54 13.39 5.55
N LEU A 390 1.20 14.55 5.03
CA LEU A 390 2.07 15.27 4.11
C LEU A 390 2.47 16.59 4.76
N ASP A 391 3.77 16.74 4.96
CA ASP A 391 4.34 17.97 5.48
C ASP A 391 4.58 18.96 4.33
N ASN A 392 3.77 20.01 4.28
CA ASN A 392 3.84 21.01 3.22
C ASN A 392 4.92 22.09 3.45
N ARG A 393 5.72 22.03 4.51
CA ARG A 393 6.78 23.03 4.80
C ARG A 393 7.78 23.18 3.65
N GLU A 394 8.08 22.11 2.94
CA GLU A 394 8.93 22.15 1.75
C GLU A 394 8.25 22.86 0.56
N LEU A 395 6.92 22.81 0.47
CA LEU A 395 6.15 23.59 -0.52
C LEU A 395 6.31 25.10 -0.31
N TRP A 396 6.32 25.54 0.95
CA TRP A 396 6.49 26.95 1.31
C TRP A 396 7.87 27.48 0.88
N LYS A 397 8.94 26.70 1.08
CA LYS A 397 10.30 27.09 0.70
C LYS A 397 10.47 27.27 -0.82
N ARG A 398 9.64 26.64 -1.62
CA ARG A 398 9.68 26.69 -3.11
C ARG A 398 8.79 27.77 -3.72
N GLY A 399 8.33 28.74 -2.94
CA GLY A 399 7.52 29.86 -3.43
C GLY A 399 6.03 29.56 -3.60
N GLY A 400 5.56 28.41 -3.09
CA GLY A 400 4.14 28.07 -3.03
C GLY A 400 3.35 28.82 -1.95
N GLY A 401 3.98 29.75 -1.23
CA GLY A 401 3.43 30.46 -0.09
C GLY A 401 2.29 31.43 -0.36
N LEU A 402 1.89 31.65 -1.61
CA LEU A 402 0.72 32.48 -1.96
C LEU A 402 -0.60 31.68 -1.96
N PHE A 403 -0.54 30.34 -1.89
CA PHE A 403 -1.71 29.46 -1.96
C PHE A 403 -1.72 28.50 -0.77
N GLY A 404 -1.64 29.03 0.45
CA GLY A 404 -1.60 28.29 1.71
C GLY A 404 -2.36 26.96 1.66
N ALA A 405 -1.77 25.88 2.17
CA ALA A 405 -2.33 24.53 2.26
C ALA A 405 -2.90 24.00 0.93
N ASN A 406 -2.03 23.60 0.00
CA ASN A 406 -2.48 23.03 -1.27
C ASN A 406 -3.15 21.66 -1.06
N PRO A 407 -4.46 21.53 -1.28
CA PRO A 407 -5.16 20.26 -1.13
C PRO A 407 -4.73 19.21 -2.16
N LEU A 408 -4.22 19.63 -3.32
CA LEU A 408 -3.83 18.78 -4.44
C LEU A 408 -2.42 18.20 -4.24
N THR A 409 -2.25 17.41 -3.20
CA THR A 409 -0.99 16.75 -2.86
C THR A 409 -1.21 15.26 -2.62
N GLY A 410 -0.13 14.47 -2.58
CA GLY A 410 -0.23 13.02 -2.40
C GLY A 410 1.10 12.32 -2.56
N SER A 411 1.05 11.05 -2.86
CA SER A 411 2.22 10.24 -3.19
C SER A 411 2.14 9.72 -4.61
N ILE A 412 3.22 9.94 -5.37
CA ILE A 412 3.34 9.42 -6.74
C ILE A 412 3.63 7.92 -6.73
N GLY A 413 4.31 7.45 -5.70
CA GLY A 413 4.68 6.06 -5.50
C GLY A 413 5.45 5.84 -4.21
N VAL A 414 5.49 4.60 -3.76
CA VAL A 414 6.14 4.18 -2.52
C VAL A 414 7.14 3.06 -2.80
N VAL A 415 8.32 3.14 -2.21
CA VAL A 415 9.31 2.06 -2.14
C VAL A 415 9.66 1.82 -0.69
N THR A 416 9.45 0.59 -0.20
CA THR A 416 9.71 0.20 1.20
C THR A 416 11.00 -0.61 1.29
N ILE A 417 11.97 -0.11 2.05
CA ILE A 417 13.29 -0.73 2.23
C ILE A 417 13.21 -1.85 3.27
N ASN A 418 13.85 -2.98 2.98
CA ASN A 418 13.97 -4.13 3.86
C ASN A 418 15.15 -3.94 4.84
N LEU A 419 14.90 -3.29 5.99
CA LEU A 419 15.93 -3.07 6.99
C LEU A 419 16.42 -4.35 7.68
N PRO A 420 15.59 -5.35 8.00
CA PRO A 420 16.05 -6.61 8.58
C PRO A 420 17.17 -7.30 7.80
N ARG A 421 17.08 -7.32 6.47
CA ARG A 421 18.14 -7.87 5.62
C ARG A 421 19.44 -7.08 5.73
N ILE A 422 19.35 -5.75 5.78
CA ILE A 422 20.52 -4.89 5.98
C ILE A 422 21.15 -5.19 7.35
N GLY A 423 20.33 -5.28 8.40
CA GLY A 423 20.80 -5.63 9.74
C GLY A 423 21.46 -7.00 9.83
N TYR A 424 20.96 -7.99 9.09
CA TYR A 424 21.53 -9.33 9.04
C TYR A 424 22.86 -9.39 8.28
N LEU A 425 22.99 -8.66 7.18
CA LEU A 425 24.16 -8.72 6.30
C LEU A 425 25.31 -7.83 6.76
N ALA A 426 25.03 -6.74 7.48
CA ALA A 426 26.03 -5.78 7.91
C ALA A 426 26.82 -6.29 9.13
N ASN A 427 28.15 -6.27 9.05
CA ASN A 427 29.02 -6.66 10.16
C ASN A 427 29.39 -5.49 11.09
N ASN A 428 29.15 -4.25 10.65
CA ASN A 428 29.46 -3.04 11.39
C ASN A 428 28.57 -1.88 10.89
N GLU A 429 28.58 -0.80 11.66
CA GLU A 429 27.77 0.39 11.37
C GLU A 429 28.05 1.00 9.99
N THR A 430 29.31 1.06 9.57
CA THR A 430 29.67 1.61 8.25
C THR A 430 29.06 0.80 7.11
N GLU A 431 29.10 -0.52 7.20
CA GLU A 431 28.48 -1.41 6.22
C GLU A 431 26.97 -1.26 6.21
N PHE A 432 26.33 -1.15 7.40
CA PHE A 432 24.90 -0.90 7.52
C PHE A 432 24.47 0.35 6.75
N PHE A 433 25.12 1.47 6.97
CA PHE A 433 24.79 2.73 6.31
C PHE A 433 25.13 2.73 4.82
N ASN A 434 26.21 2.08 4.38
CA ASN A 434 26.54 1.94 2.97
C ASN A 434 25.47 1.13 2.22
N MET A 435 25.01 0.04 2.81
CA MET A 435 23.92 -0.78 2.24
C MET A 435 22.61 0.00 2.20
N LEU A 436 22.26 0.72 3.27
CA LEU A 436 21.08 1.57 3.32
C LEU A 436 21.12 2.67 2.25
N GLU A 437 22.27 3.33 2.09
CA GLU A 437 22.47 4.36 1.06
C GLU A 437 22.23 3.79 -0.33
N ARG A 438 22.81 2.63 -0.62
CA ARG A 438 22.61 1.97 -1.92
C ARG A 438 21.13 1.63 -2.18
N MET A 439 20.41 1.15 -1.17
CA MET A 439 18.96 0.88 -1.31
C MET A 439 18.15 2.16 -1.52
N MET A 440 18.53 3.25 -0.86
CA MET A 440 17.90 4.56 -1.08
C MET A 440 18.15 5.09 -2.48
N GLU A 441 19.36 4.96 -3.03
CA GLU A 441 19.68 5.35 -4.42
C GLU A 441 18.79 4.60 -5.43
N LEU A 442 18.67 3.28 -5.31
CA LEU A 442 17.82 2.46 -6.18
C LEU A 442 16.33 2.79 -6.01
N ALA A 443 15.88 3.09 -4.78
CA ALA A 443 14.52 3.53 -4.51
C ALA A 443 14.23 4.88 -5.21
N VAL A 444 15.18 5.83 -5.17
CA VAL A 444 15.08 7.12 -5.87
C VAL A 444 15.00 6.91 -7.38
N GLU A 445 15.84 6.06 -7.95
CA GLU A 445 15.80 5.75 -9.37
C GLU A 445 14.44 5.18 -9.79
N ALA A 446 13.89 4.24 -9.01
CA ALA A 446 12.57 3.68 -9.24
C ALA A 446 11.47 4.76 -9.20
N LEU A 447 11.50 5.64 -8.20
CA LEU A 447 10.50 6.69 -7.99
C LEU A 447 10.57 7.79 -9.06
N GLU A 448 11.77 8.19 -9.51
CA GLU A 448 11.95 9.15 -10.61
C GLU A 448 11.44 8.57 -11.94
N ILE A 449 11.67 7.29 -12.20
CA ILE A 449 11.12 6.61 -13.38
C ILE A 449 9.59 6.58 -13.28
N LYS A 450 9.01 6.26 -12.12
CA LYS A 450 7.56 6.28 -11.92
C LYS A 450 6.99 7.68 -12.14
N ARG A 451 7.57 8.70 -11.52
CA ARG A 451 7.16 10.11 -11.67
C ARG A 451 7.15 10.56 -13.12
N LYS A 452 8.24 10.31 -13.84
CA LYS A 452 8.38 10.65 -15.27
C LYS A 452 7.31 9.98 -16.14
N ASN A 453 7.01 8.71 -15.89
CA ASN A 453 6.02 7.98 -16.65
C ASN A 453 4.59 8.43 -16.32
N VAL A 454 4.26 8.63 -15.04
CA VAL A 454 2.93 9.13 -14.63
C VAL A 454 2.67 10.53 -15.18
N GLU A 455 3.65 11.45 -15.14
CA GLU A 455 3.53 12.77 -15.79
C GLU A 455 3.27 12.63 -17.30
N ARG A 456 4.03 11.78 -17.98
CA ARG A 456 3.85 11.51 -19.42
C ARG A 456 2.47 10.95 -19.75
N PHE A 457 1.97 10.02 -18.94
CA PHE A 457 0.65 9.40 -19.14
C PHE A 457 -0.48 10.41 -18.86
N THR A 458 -0.30 11.28 -17.88
CA THR A 458 -1.25 12.37 -17.60
C THR A 458 -1.32 13.33 -18.79
N GLU A 459 -0.17 13.77 -19.32
CA GLU A 459 -0.12 14.65 -20.49
C GLU A 459 -0.79 14.00 -21.71
N ALA A 460 -0.56 12.69 -21.91
CA ALA A 460 -1.20 11.91 -22.97
C ALA A 460 -2.72 11.70 -22.78
N GLY A 461 -3.25 12.00 -21.60
CA GLY A 461 -4.68 11.87 -21.29
C GLY A 461 -5.12 10.48 -20.85
N LEU A 462 -4.20 9.65 -20.35
CA LEU A 462 -4.53 8.33 -19.79
C LEU A 462 -5.39 8.47 -18.51
N TYR A 463 -5.23 9.57 -17.78
CA TYR A 463 -6.00 9.93 -16.58
C TYR A 463 -6.80 11.21 -16.86
N PRO A 464 -7.95 11.13 -17.55
CA PRO A 464 -8.66 12.30 -18.06
C PRO A 464 -9.18 13.21 -16.96
N TYR A 465 -9.73 12.65 -15.87
CA TYR A 465 -10.25 13.44 -14.75
C TYR A 465 -9.11 14.01 -13.90
N THR A 466 -8.10 13.24 -13.57
CA THR A 466 -6.89 13.71 -12.87
C THR A 466 -6.25 14.86 -13.63
N LYS A 467 -6.11 14.74 -14.96
CA LYS A 467 -5.59 15.81 -15.82
C LYS A 467 -6.39 17.12 -15.65
N PHE A 468 -7.71 17.04 -15.54
CA PHE A 468 -8.56 18.19 -15.33
C PHE A 468 -8.38 18.80 -13.92
N TYR A 469 -8.48 17.98 -12.88
CA TYR A 469 -8.41 18.47 -11.50
C TYR A 469 -7.02 18.95 -11.08
N LEU A 470 -5.95 18.53 -11.75
CA LEU A 470 -4.58 19.05 -11.58
C LEU A 470 -4.22 20.19 -12.56
N ARG A 471 -5.18 20.74 -13.32
CA ARG A 471 -4.94 21.76 -14.36
C ARG A 471 -4.26 23.03 -13.85
N GLU A 472 -4.62 23.50 -12.65
CA GLU A 472 -4.06 24.72 -12.09
C GLU A 472 -2.60 24.53 -11.65
N ILE A 473 -2.24 23.33 -11.13
CA ILE A 473 -0.83 23.00 -10.85
C ILE A 473 -0.03 22.98 -12.15
N LYS A 474 -0.55 22.36 -13.19
CA LYS A 474 0.10 22.35 -14.51
C LYS A 474 0.32 23.76 -15.07
N LYS A 475 -0.68 24.62 -14.96
CA LYS A 475 -0.63 25.99 -15.46
C LYS A 475 0.41 26.83 -14.70
N THR A 476 0.51 26.69 -13.39
CA THR A 476 1.40 27.49 -12.54
C THR A 476 2.83 26.95 -12.48
N HIS A 477 3.00 25.63 -12.52
CA HIS A 477 4.28 24.96 -12.26
C HIS A 477 4.81 24.14 -13.45
N GLY A 478 4.08 24.05 -14.55
CA GLY A 478 4.51 23.32 -15.74
C GLY A 478 4.42 21.81 -15.68
N LYS A 479 4.10 21.24 -14.49
CA LYS A 479 3.95 19.79 -14.26
C LYS A 479 2.66 19.53 -13.46
N TYR A 480 1.93 18.42 -13.74
CA TYR A 480 0.73 18.03 -13.00
C TYR A 480 1.06 17.60 -11.58
N TRP A 481 2.11 16.81 -11.41
CA TRP A 481 2.47 16.13 -10.16
C TRP A 481 3.53 16.89 -9.35
N ASN A 482 3.62 18.20 -9.51
CA ASN A 482 4.63 19.02 -8.85
C ASN A 482 4.57 18.96 -7.32
N PHE A 483 3.37 18.82 -6.77
CA PHE A 483 3.13 18.80 -5.32
C PHE A 483 2.94 17.40 -4.73
N HIS A 484 3.19 16.35 -5.50
CA HIS A 484 3.13 14.98 -5.02
C HIS A 484 4.52 14.50 -4.62
N PHE A 485 4.58 13.80 -3.48
CA PHE A 485 5.81 13.25 -2.93
C PHE A 485 6.17 11.93 -3.61
N SER A 486 7.45 11.68 -3.75
CA SER A 486 8.04 10.36 -3.93
C SER A 486 8.33 9.80 -2.55
N THR A 487 7.76 8.66 -2.19
CA THR A 487 7.77 8.17 -0.80
C THR A 487 8.76 7.03 -0.65
N ILE A 488 9.69 7.18 0.30
CA ILE A 488 10.58 6.12 0.76
C ILE A 488 10.07 5.65 2.11
N GLY A 489 9.77 4.36 2.21
CA GLY A 489 9.34 3.71 3.44
C GLY A 489 10.36 2.72 3.95
N LEU A 490 10.11 2.19 5.13
CA LEU A 490 10.92 1.16 5.76
C LEU A 490 10.04 0.15 6.51
N VAL A 491 10.57 -1.06 6.71
CA VAL A 491 9.90 -2.13 7.44
C VAL A 491 10.88 -2.84 8.36
N GLY A 492 10.39 -3.36 9.48
CA GLY A 492 11.13 -4.28 10.32
C GLY A 492 12.29 -3.68 11.09
N MET A 493 12.18 -2.45 11.59
CA MET A 493 13.25 -1.86 12.40
C MET A 493 13.58 -2.72 13.63
N ASN A 494 12.57 -3.31 14.26
CA ASN A 494 12.80 -4.22 15.40
C ASN A 494 13.65 -5.42 14.99
N GLU A 495 13.30 -6.10 13.90
CA GLU A 495 14.06 -7.26 13.40
C GLU A 495 15.43 -6.84 12.84
N ALA A 496 15.56 -5.63 12.31
CA ALA A 496 16.87 -5.10 11.91
C ALA A 496 17.80 -4.94 13.12
N MET A 497 17.30 -4.43 14.23
CA MET A 497 18.08 -4.30 15.47
C MET A 497 18.40 -5.68 16.08
N LEU A 498 17.47 -6.60 16.08
CA LEU A 498 17.69 -7.98 16.53
C LEU A 498 18.79 -8.68 15.72
N ASN A 499 18.76 -8.55 14.39
CA ASN A 499 19.75 -9.16 13.51
C ASN A 499 21.13 -8.47 13.59
N PHE A 500 21.17 -7.16 13.76
CA PHE A 500 22.41 -6.37 13.75
C PHE A 500 23.10 -6.29 15.12
N MET A 501 22.30 -6.08 16.19
CA MET A 501 22.82 -5.81 17.54
C MET A 501 22.46 -6.90 18.55
N GLY A 502 21.59 -7.86 18.20
CA GLY A 502 21.05 -8.85 19.12
C GLY A 502 20.07 -8.25 20.16
N LYS A 503 19.54 -7.03 19.92
CA LYS A 503 18.69 -6.31 20.87
C LYS A 503 17.38 -5.88 20.19
N PRO A 504 16.22 -6.00 20.87
CA PRO A 504 14.96 -5.51 20.32
C PRO A 504 14.94 -3.96 20.32
N ILE A 505 14.06 -3.36 19.53
CA ILE A 505 13.90 -1.89 19.44
C ILE A 505 13.51 -1.24 20.78
N THR A 506 13.00 -2.02 21.73
CA THR A 506 12.66 -1.58 23.09
C THR A 506 13.91 -1.39 23.99
N ASP A 507 15.06 -1.96 23.60
CA ASP A 507 16.34 -1.68 24.27
C ASP A 507 16.79 -0.22 23.97
N PRO A 508 17.24 0.54 24.99
CA PRO A 508 17.64 1.94 24.81
C PRO A 508 18.74 2.16 23.75
N GLU A 509 19.71 1.24 23.64
CA GLU A 509 20.80 1.33 22.67
C GLU A 509 20.28 1.07 21.24
N ALA A 510 19.42 0.06 21.07
CA ALA A 510 18.78 -0.24 19.80
C ALA A 510 17.83 0.88 19.37
N LYS A 511 17.06 1.48 20.30
CA LYS A 511 16.23 2.67 20.04
C LYS A 511 17.10 3.85 19.58
N ALA A 512 18.22 4.11 20.27
CA ALA A 512 19.14 5.20 19.89
C ALA A 512 19.72 5.00 18.49
N PHE A 513 20.11 3.76 18.14
CA PHE A 513 20.57 3.44 16.79
C PHE A 513 19.45 3.55 15.75
N SER A 514 18.24 3.14 16.07
CA SER A 514 17.07 3.33 15.21
C SER A 514 16.80 4.80 14.89
N ILE A 515 16.90 5.69 15.89
CA ILE A 515 16.81 7.14 15.69
C ILE A 515 17.92 7.63 14.74
N LYS A 516 19.15 7.15 14.92
CA LYS A 516 20.28 7.48 14.04
C LYS A 516 20.02 7.04 12.58
N VAL A 517 19.44 5.86 12.38
CA VAL A 517 19.04 5.36 11.03
C VAL A 517 18.01 6.31 10.41
N LEU A 518 16.97 6.70 11.15
CA LEU A 518 15.93 7.61 10.66
C LEU A 518 16.50 9.00 10.34
N ASP A 519 17.37 9.54 11.18
CA ASP A 519 18.02 10.84 10.94
C ASP A 519 18.88 10.80 9.68
N TYR A 520 19.66 9.73 9.49
CA TYR A 520 20.43 9.51 8.26
C TYR A 520 19.54 9.47 7.02
N MET A 521 18.42 8.73 7.06
CA MET A 521 17.49 8.67 5.93
C MET A 521 16.90 10.05 5.63
N ARG A 522 16.56 10.85 6.64
CA ARG A 522 16.05 12.22 6.47
C ARG A 522 17.06 13.15 5.82
N GLU A 523 18.32 13.12 6.27
CA GLU A 523 19.40 13.92 5.67
C GLU A 523 19.61 13.55 4.20
N LYS A 524 19.60 12.25 3.87
CA LYS A 524 19.69 11.78 2.49
C LYS A 524 18.49 12.24 1.66
N ILE A 525 17.27 12.15 2.18
CA ILE A 525 16.07 12.65 1.51
C ILE A 525 16.16 14.14 1.21
N GLN A 526 16.68 14.96 2.14
CA GLN A 526 16.89 16.37 1.88
C GLN A 526 17.87 16.60 0.72
N THR A 527 18.99 15.89 0.70
CA THR A 527 19.96 15.94 -0.41
C THR A 527 19.32 15.52 -1.74
N ILE A 528 18.52 14.44 -1.72
CA ILE A 528 17.81 13.94 -2.91
C ILE A 528 16.84 14.99 -3.45
N GLN A 529 16.10 15.68 -2.57
CA GLN A 529 15.20 16.77 -2.98
C GLN A 529 15.94 17.93 -3.65
N GLU A 530 17.10 18.30 -3.13
CA GLU A 530 17.96 19.33 -3.71
C GLU A 530 18.49 18.92 -5.09
N MET A 531 18.93 17.68 -5.25
CA MET A 531 19.46 17.14 -6.50
C MET A 531 18.39 16.96 -7.60
N THR A 532 17.24 16.42 -7.25
CA THR A 532 16.18 16.07 -8.22
C THR A 532 15.22 17.21 -8.52
N GLY A 533 15.13 18.18 -7.61
CA GLY A 533 14.10 19.21 -7.65
C GLY A 533 12.68 18.68 -7.41
N ASN A 534 12.49 17.42 -7.04
CA ASN A 534 11.21 16.80 -6.72
C ASN A 534 11.01 16.66 -5.21
N MET A 535 9.77 16.45 -4.80
CA MET A 535 9.43 16.30 -3.39
C MET A 535 9.58 14.83 -2.97
N TYR A 536 10.21 14.61 -1.81
CA TYR A 536 10.39 13.31 -1.20
C TYR A 536 9.97 13.35 0.27
N ASN A 537 9.49 12.22 0.78
CA ASN A 537 9.21 12.06 2.20
C ASN A 537 9.62 10.67 2.70
N LEU A 538 9.77 10.56 4.03
CA LEU A 538 10.02 9.33 4.76
C LEU A 538 8.71 8.88 5.42
N GLU A 539 8.28 7.65 5.17
CA GLU A 539 7.02 7.10 5.66
C GLU A 539 7.22 5.85 6.53
N ALA A 540 6.46 5.77 7.60
CA ALA A 540 6.24 4.54 8.34
C ALA A 540 5.23 3.69 7.57
N THR A 541 5.67 3.01 6.52
CA THR A 541 4.78 2.31 5.59
C THR A 541 3.94 1.25 6.30
N PRO A 542 2.60 1.27 6.17
CA PRO A 542 1.74 0.17 6.61
C PRO A 542 1.85 -0.97 5.60
N ALA A 543 2.82 -1.82 5.79
CA ALA A 543 3.26 -2.74 4.75
C ALA A 543 2.81 -4.19 5.00
N GLU A 544 1.52 -4.42 5.30
CA GLU A 544 0.98 -5.72 5.72
C GLU A 544 1.42 -6.90 4.85
N SER A 545 1.06 -6.92 3.57
CA SER A 545 1.49 -7.98 2.64
C SER A 545 2.99 -7.91 2.29
N THR A 546 3.58 -6.73 2.35
CA THR A 546 5.00 -6.50 2.08
C THR A 546 5.87 -7.09 3.19
N THR A 547 5.46 -6.97 4.46
CA THR A 547 6.19 -7.52 5.61
C THR A 547 6.31 -9.03 5.51
N TYR A 548 5.21 -9.70 5.16
CA TYR A 548 5.20 -11.14 4.93
C TYR A 548 6.06 -11.54 3.73
N ARG A 549 5.87 -10.87 2.58
CA ARG A 549 6.63 -11.17 1.36
C ARG A 549 8.14 -11.07 1.59
N LEU A 550 8.60 -9.99 2.22
CA LEU A 550 10.03 -9.76 2.44
C LEU A 550 10.60 -10.77 3.43
N ALA A 551 9.91 -11.02 4.55
CA ALA A 551 10.33 -12.01 5.53
C ALA A 551 10.40 -13.42 4.95
N LYS A 552 9.44 -13.81 4.11
CA LYS A 552 9.43 -15.11 3.44
C LYS A 552 10.62 -15.26 2.49
N LEU A 553 10.88 -14.27 1.63
CA LEU A 553 12.05 -14.28 0.74
C LEU A 553 13.37 -14.34 1.52
N ASP A 554 13.43 -13.63 2.66
CA ASP A 554 14.60 -13.64 3.52
C ASP A 554 14.80 -15.01 4.18
N LYS A 555 13.76 -15.63 4.70
CA LYS A 555 13.83 -16.98 5.27
C LYS A 555 14.23 -18.05 4.26
N GLU A 556 13.78 -17.94 3.02
CA GLU A 556 14.19 -18.83 1.93
C GLU A 556 15.69 -18.69 1.60
N LYS A 557 16.22 -17.45 1.65
CA LYS A 557 17.62 -17.13 1.29
C LYS A 557 18.59 -17.24 2.48
N TYR A 558 18.12 -16.90 3.67
CA TYR A 558 18.86 -16.84 4.93
C TYR A 558 18.04 -17.51 6.05
N PRO A 559 18.12 -18.84 6.20
CA PRO A 559 17.25 -19.58 7.13
C PRO A 559 17.34 -19.15 8.60
N ASP A 560 18.48 -18.60 9.01
CA ASP A 560 18.77 -18.14 10.37
C ASP A 560 18.47 -16.65 10.63
N ILE A 561 18.01 -15.88 9.61
CA ILE A 561 17.58 -14.49 9.82
C ILE A 561 16.42 -14.43 10.82
N ILE A 562 16.48 -13.48 11.74
CA ILE A 562 15.43 -13.30 12.75
C ILE A 562 14.24 -12.58 12.12
N THR A 563 13.06 -13.17 12.26
CA THR A 563 11.76 -12.64 11.84
C THR A 563 10.78 -12.72 13.00
N ALA A 564 9.69 -11.97 12.95
CA ALA A 564 8.53 -12.20 13.79
C ALA A 564 7.67 -13.34 13.23
N GLY A 565 6.71 -13.83 14.03
CA GLY A 565 5.80 -14.92 13.68
C GLY A 565 6.35 -16.30 13.98
N THR A 566 5.47 -17.21 14.40
CA THR A 566 5.81 -18.61 14.71
C THR A 566 5.49 -19.56 13.57
N ASN A 567 4.35 -19.41 12.92
CA ASN A 567 3.89 -20.26 11.82
C ASN A 567 4.25 -19.69 10.45
N GLU A 568 4.07 -18.39 10.28
CA GLU A 568 4.40 -17.67 9.05
C GLU A 568 5.32 -16.48 9.39
N PRO A 569 6.43 -16.29 8.66
CA PRO A 569 7.37 -15.22 8.94
C PRO A 569 6.80 -13.88 8.49
N TYR A 570 6.94 -12.84 9.31
CA TYR A 570 6.67 -11.46 8.93
C TYR A 570 7.65 -10.51 9.61
N TYR A 571 7.68 -9.25 9.18
CA TYR A 571 8.42 -8.17 9.83
C TYR A 571 7.45 -7.20 10.51
N THR A 572 7.86 -6.63 11.63
CA THR A 572 7.07 -5.59 12.29
C THR A 572 6.94 -4.36 11.41
N ASN A 573 5.81 -3.65 11.54
CA ASN A 573 5.58 -2.43 10.77
C ASN A 573 6.57 -1.34 11.17
N SER A 574 7.32 -0.83 10.20
CA SER A 574 8.20 0.31 10.33
C SER A 574 9.07 0.28 11.61
N VAL A 575 8.84 1.19 12.56
CA VAL A 575 9.57 1.33 13.83
C VAL A 575 8.77 0.87 15.04
N HIS A 576 7.67 0.16 14.82
CA HIS A 576 6.85 -0.34 15.92
C HIS A 576 7.55 -1.49 16.64
N PRO A 577 7.42 -1.59 17.96
CA PRO A 577 7.79 -2.79 18.69
C PRO A 577 6.73 -3.89 18.43
N PRO A 578 7.01 -5.15 18.76
CA PRO A 578 5.99 -6.19 18.81
C PRO A 578 4.78 -5.75 19.68
N VAL A 579 3.59 -6.22 19.32
CA VAL A 579 2.33 -5.79 19.98
C VAL A 579 2.29 -6.08 21.46
N ASP A 580 2.98 -7.14 21.88
CA ASP A 580 3.10 -7.64 23.26
C ASP A 580 4.34 -7.11 24.00
N ALA A 581 5.05 -6.14 23.43
CA ALA A 581 6.28 -5.62 24.02
C ALA A 581 6.07 -4.72 25.25
N PHE A 582 4.88 -4.16 25.40
CA PHE A 582 4.51 -3.28 26.51
C PHE A 582 3.11 -3.64 27.03
N ASP A 583 2.97 -3.58 28.34
CA ASP A 583 1.69 -3.84 29.02
C ASP A 583 0.85 -2.55 29.20
N ASP A 584 1.49 -1.37 29.12
CA ASP A 584 0.86 -0.06 29.33
C ASP A 584 0.92 0.78 28.03
N ALA A 585 -0.23 1.34 27.65
CA ALA A 585 -0.34 2.24 26.50
C ALA A 585 0.55 3.50 26.65
N PHE A 586 0.83 3.96 27.85
CA PHE A 586 1.73 5.10 28.05
C PHE A 586 3.19 4.76 27.80
N GLU A 587 3.63 3.53 28.07
CA GLU A 587 4.98 3.07 27.73
C GLU A 587 5.18 3.04 26.20
N ILE A 588 4.18 2.58 25.46
CA ILE A 588 4.18 2.64 23.99
C ILE A 588 4.31 4.09 23.51
N LEU A 589 3.52 4.99 24.06
CA LEU A 589 3.55 6.42 23.70
C LEU A 589 4.92 7.04 23.97
N GLU A 590 5.52 6.80 25.14
CA GLU A 590 6.85 7.30 25.51
C GLU A 590 7.96 6.69 24.65
N HIS A 591 7.83 5.41 24.30
CA HIS A 591 8.77 4.76 23.41
C HIS A 591 8.70 5.31 21.99
N GLN A 592 7.49 5.53 21.46
CA GLN A 592 7.28 5.91 20.07
C GLN A 592 7.41 7.41 19.79
N ASP A 593 7.29 8.28 20.79
CA ASP A 593 7.28 9.74 20.59
C ASP A 593 8.49 10.25 19.80
N ASP A 594 9.69 9.85 20.18
CA ASP A 594 10.93 10.26 19.52
C ASP A 594 11.14 9.65 18.14
N LEU A 595 10.59 8.47 17.89
CA LEU A 595 10.69 7.75 16.63
C LEU A 595 9.70 8.31 15.60
N GLN A 596 8.45 8.52 15.99
CA GLN A 596 7.37 8.92 15.11
C GLN A 596 7.54 10.33 14.54
N ILE A 597 8.13 11.25 15.28
CA ILE A 597 8.44 12.61 14.81
C ILE A 597 9.50 12.65 13.70
N LYS A 598 10.24 11.56 13.51
CA LYS A 598 11.25 11.47 12.44
C LYS A 598 10.65 11.31 11.06
N PHE A 599 9.41 10.83 10.96
CA PHE A 599 8.75 10.67 9.68
C PHE A 599 8.21 12.00 9.16
N THR A 600 8.45 12.27 7.88
CA THR A 600 7.98 13.45 7.15
C THR A 600 6.80 13.12 6.24
N GLY A 601 6.49 11.83 6.08
CA GLY A 601 5.34 11.27 5.41
C GLY A 601 4.34 10.66 6.39
N GLY A 602 3.70 9.56 5.99
CA GLY A 602 2.73 8.84 6.82
C GLY A 602 3.35 8.19 8.03
N THR A 603 2.65 8.29 9.16
CA THR A 603 2.97 7.56 10.38
C THR A 603 1.76 7.49 11.28
N VAL A 604 1.65 6.44 12.09
CA VAL A 604 0.57 6.30 13.08
C VAL A 604 1.01 5.41 14.24
N VAL A 605 0.58 5.75 15.43
CA VAL A 605 0.65 4.87 16.61
C VAL A 605 -0.73 4.30 16.88
N HIS A 606 -0.85 2.98 16.80
CA HIS A 606 -2.06 2.26 17.21
C HIS A 606 -1.95 1.88 18.68
N LEU A 607 -2.89 2.36 19.47
CA LEU A 607 -2.98 1.99 20.88
C LEU A 607 -3.95 0.83 21.02
N PHE A 608 -3.40 -0.35 21.25
CA PHE A 608 -4.19 -1.56 21.45
C PHE A 608 -4.63 -1.66 22.91
N PHE A 609 -5.95 -1.81 23.12
CA PHE A 609 -6.53 -2.05 24.43
C PHE A 609 -7.00 -3.50 24.50
N GLY A 610 -6.52 -4.25 25.47
CA GLY A 610 -6.93 -5.64 25.70
C GLY A 610 -8.39 -5.79 26.15
N GLU A 611 -9.06 -4.68 26.42
CA GLU A 611 -10.43 -4.62 26.92
C GLU A 611 -11.30 -3.61 26.16
N ASN A 612 -12.60 -3.68 26.39
CA ASN A 612 -13.56 -2.72 25.86
C ASN A 612 -13.62 -1.47 26.75
N ILE A 613 -13.55 -0.30 26.14
CA ILE A 613 -13.67 0.98 26.84
C ILE A 613 -15.16 1.30 27.03
N LYS A 614 -15.66 1.13 28.23
CA LYS A 614 -17.09 1.31 28.52
C LYS A 614 -17.54 2.76 28.63
N ASP A 615 -16.67 3.64 29.09
CA ASP A 615 -16.95 5.07 29.25
C ASP A 615 -16.20 5.88 28.19
N TRP A 616 -16.95 6.46 27.27
CA TRP A 616 -16.40 7.31 26.20
C TRP A 616 -15.60 8.52 26.72
N ARG A 617 -15.87 8.99 27.94
CA ARG A 617 -15.16 10.10 28.56
C ARG A 617 -13.68 9.79 28.78
N VAL A 618 -13.37 8.52 29.01
CA VAL A 618 -11.98 8.03 29.14
C VAL A 618 -11.23 8.26 27.84
N VAL A 619 -11.84 7.95 26.70
CA VAL A 619 -11.21 8.14 25.39
C VAL A 619 -11.00 9.62 25.08
N ARG A 620 -11.98 10.47 25.39
CA ARG A 620 -11.85 11.93 25.26
C ARG A 620 -10.69 12.48 26.09
N GLU A 621 -10.64 12.12 27.37
CA GLU A 621 -9.58 12.56 28.29
C GLU A 621 -8.20 12.02 27.84
N LEU A 622 -8.15 10.75 27.40
CA LEU A 622 -6.93 10.15 26.89
C LEU A 622 -6.43 10.87 25.62
N THR A 623 -7.35 11.16 24.68
CA THR A 623 -7.03 11.95 23.48
C THR A 623 -6.46 13.33 23.87
N LYS A 624 -7.08 14.00 24.84
CA LYS A 624 -6.62 15.30 25.34
C LYS A 624 -5.21 15.22 25.94
N ARG A 625 -4.94 14.17 26.73
CA ARG A 625 -3.61 13.94 27.32
C ARG A 625 -2.56 13.63 26.25
N ILE A 626 -2.88 12.76 25.31
CA ILE A 626 -1.96 12.39 24.23
C ILE A 626 -1.59 13.63 23.43
N THR A 627 -2.58 14.39 22.97
CA THR A 627 -2.33 15.58 22.13
C THR A 627 -1.58 16.70 22.87
N SER A 628 -1.74 16.81 24.20
CA SER A 628 -1.05 17.83 24.98
C SER A 628 0.34 17.42 25.47
N LYS A 629 0.57 16.12 25.76
CA LYS A 629 1.84 15.63 26.31
C LYS A 629 2.82 15.16 25.26
N TYR A 630 2.34 14.46 24.22
CA TYR A 630 3.18 13.81 23.21
C TYR A 630 3.20 14.58 21.89
N ARG A 631 4.31 14.48 21.16
CA ARG A 631 4.51 15.08 19.83
C ARG A 631 4.06 14.18 18.69
N LEU A 632 3.51 13.01 19.01
CA LEU A 632 3.00 12.04 18.04
C LEU A 632 2.12 12.73 17.00
N PRO A 633 2.46 12.64 15.70
CA PRO A 633 1.70 13.33 14.68
C PRO A 633 0.30 12.75 14.46
N TYR A 634 0.17 11.41 14.65
CA TYR A 634 -1.01 10.66 14.26
C TYR A 634 -1.17 9.43 15.14
N PHE A 635 -2.35 9.20 15.65
CA PHE A 635 -2.63 8.04 16.50
C PHE A 635 -4.07 7.56 16.35
N SER A 636 -4.34 6.34 16.76
CA SER A 636 -5.67 5.75 16.83
C SER A 636 -5.80 4.84 18.04
N PHE A 637 -7.03 4.59 18.44
CA PHE A 637 -7.37 3.61 19.47
C PHE A 637 -7.85 2.33 18.80
N THR A 638 -7.44 1.18 19.34
CA THR A 638 -7.86 -0.12 18.84
C THR A 638 -8.39 -0.94 19.99
N PRO A 639 -9.68 -0.75 20.35
CA PRO A 639 -10.35 -1.57 21.38
C PRO A 639 -10.48 -3.01 20.86
N THR A 640 -10.44 -3.97 21.77
CA THR A 640 -10.61 -5.38 21.44
C THR A 640 -12.09 -5.73 21.36
N PHE A 641 -12.52 -6.18 20.19
CA PHE A 641 -13.87 -6.69 19.96
C PHE A 641 -13.86 -7.78 18.89
N SER A 642 -14.94 -8.53 18.83
CA SER A 642 -15.20 -9.51 17.78
C SER A 642 -16.45 -9.11 17.00
N ILE A 643 -16.51 -9.46 15.73
CA ILE A 643 -17.71 -9.28 14.92
C ILE A 643 -18.26 -10.67 14.60
N SER A 644 -19.43 -10.95 15.14
CA SER A 644 -20.18 -12.15 14.79
C SER A 644 -21.08 -11.88 13.59
N PRO A 645 -21.14 -12.79 12.63
CA PRO A 645 -22.14 -12.69 11.57
C PRO A 645 -23.58 -12.83 12.11
N VAL A 646 -23.76 -13.33 13.33
CA VAL A 646 -25.05 -13.54 14.02
C VAL A 646 -25.45 -12.36 14.88
N SER A 647 -24.60 -12.07 15.88
CA SER A 647 -24.90 -11.09 16.94
C SER A 647 -24.32 -9.70 16.63
N GLY A 648 -23.58 -9.54 15.53
CA GLY A 648 -22.88 -8.30 15.24
C GLY A 648 -21.70 -8.06 16.17
N TYR A 649 -21.66 -6.89 16.78
CA TYR A 649 -20.59 -6.50 17.70
C TYR A 649 -20.64 -7.27 19.03
N ILE A 650 -19.50 -7.85 19.42
CA ILE A 650 -19.30 -8.54 20.69
C ILE A 650 -18.04 -7.96 21.36
N PRO A 651 -18.15 -7.40 22.57
CA PRO A 651 -16.99 -6.90 23.30
C PRO A 651 -15.99 -8.00 23.63
N GLY A 652 -14.69 -7.73 23.41
CA GLY A 652 -13.62 -8.67 23.71
C GLY A 652 -13.28 -9.62 22.55
N LYS A 653 -12.25 -10.44 22.76
CA LYS A 653 -11.81 -11.44 21.78
C LYS A 653 -12.58 -12.74 21.96
N HIS A 654 -13.33 -13.11 20.95
CA HIS A 654 -14.10 -14.35 20.94
C HIS A 654 -13.81 -15.12 19.64
N ASN A 655 -13.49 -16.40 19.76
CA ASN A 655 -13.35 -17.30 18.62
C ASN A 655 -14.71 -17.79 18.13
N PHE A 656 -15.72 -17.77 19.02
CA PHE A 656 -17.09 -18.18 18.75
C PHE A 656 -18.05 -17.13 19.32
N ASP A 657 -19.25 -17.04 18.72
CA ASP A 657 -20.29 -16.14 19.23
C ASP A 657 -20.87 -16.67 20.55
N PRO A 658 -20.66 -15.98 21.68
CA PRO A 658 -21.21 -16.42 23.00
C PRO A 658 -22.75 -16.35 23.07
N ASN A 659 -23.39 -15.68 22.10
CA ASN A 659 -24.86 -15.55 22.05
C ASN A 659 -25.52 -16.66 21.23
N VAL A 660 -24.74 -17.44 20.47
CA VAL A 660 -25.24 -18.60 19.72
C VAL A 660 -25.10 -19.84 20.59
N ARG A 661 -26.22 -20.25 21.25
CA ARG A 661 -26.22 -21.28 22.29
C ARG A 661 -26.96 -22.55 21.91
N ASN A 662 -27.70 -22.55 20.80
CA ASN A 662 -28.55 -23.67 20.44
C ASN A 662 -28.76 -23.79 18.90
N ARG A 663 -29.34 -24.95 18.51
CA ARG A 663 -29.57 -25.25 17.10
C ARG A 663 -30.55 -24.26 16.42
N GLU A 664 -31.51 -23.71 17.15
CA GLU A 664 -32.47 -22.73 16.63
C GLU A 664 -31.76 -21.42 16.28
N ASP A 665 -30.76 -21.00 17.07
CA ASP A 665 -29.96 -19.82 16.77
C ASP A 665 -29.12 -20.03 15.48
N ILE A 666 -28.56 -21.23 15.35
CA ILE A 666 -27.79 -21.61 14.15
C ILE A 666 -28.69 -21.63 12.90
N GLU A 667 -29.86 -22.30 12.97
CA GLU A 667 -30.82 -22.40 11.87
C GLU A 667 -31.42 -21.04 11.51
N LYS A 668 -31.61 -20.14 12.49
CA LYS A 668 -32.16 -18.80 12.30
C LYS A 668 -31.21 -17.87 11.55
N TYR A 669 -29.93 -18.04 11.74
CA TYR A 669 -28.93 -17.10 11.23
C TYR A 669 -28.01 -17.69 10.12
N GLY A 670 -27.93 -19.03 9.97
CA GLY A 670 -27.22 -19.85 8.96
C GLY A 670 -25.78 -19.38 8.62
N VAL A 671 -24.73 -19.91 9.26
CA VAL A 671 -23.31 -19.59 8.94
C VAL A 671 -22.59 -20.87 8.56
N GLU A 672 -21.86 -20.85 7.44
CA GLU A 672 -20.86 -21.88 7.16
C GLU A 672 -19.55 -21.45 7.84
N VAL A 673 -19.04 -22.29 8.73
CA VAL A 673 -17.74 -22.08 9.38
C VAL A 673 -16.89 -23.33 9.18
N GLU A 674 -15.77 -23.20 8.49
CA GLU A 674 -14.75 -24.26 8.49
C GLU A 674 -13.92 -24.13 9.80
N LEU A 675 -13.95 -25.17 10.65
CA LEU A 675 -13.14 -25.24 11.84
C LEU A 675 -12.01 -26.26 11.64
N THR A 676 -10.82 -25.90 12.09
CA THR A 676 -9.69 -26.84 12.17
C THR A 676 -9.89 -27.83 13.32
N GLU A 677 -9.21 -28.98 13.29
CA GLU A 677 -9.29 -29.95 14.40
C GLU A 677 -8.89 -29.39 15.76
N GLU A 678 -8.04 -28.38 15.79
CA GLU A 678 -7.59 -27.72 17.02
C GLU A 678 -8.68 -26.78 17.56
N GLU A 679 -9.38 -26.07 16.70
CA GLU A 679 -10.53 -25.24 17.05
C GLU A 679 -11.72 -26.08 17.52
N LEU A 680 -11.93 -27.25 16.92
CA LEU A 680 -12.95 -28.22 17.35
C LEU A 680 -12.72 -28.73 18.77
N LYS A 681 -11.46 -28.94 19.17
CA LYS A 681 -11.10 -29.39 20.54
C LYS A 681 -11.28 -28.30 21.59
N ASN A 682 -11.27 -27.03 21.18
CA ASN A 682 -11.39 -25.88 22.05
C ASN A 682 -12.79 -25.28 22.08
N LEU A 683 -13.80 -25.96 21.52
CA LEU A 683 -15.18 -25.52 21.57
C LEU A 683 -15.66 -25.40 23.03
N PRO A 684 -16.42 -24.34 23.39
CA PRO A 684 -17.02 -24.21 24.71
C PRO A 684 -17.91 -25.39 25.07
N GLU A 685 -17.95 -25.75 26.36
CA GLU A 685 -18.81 -26.80 26.84
C GLU A 685 -20.28 -26.50 26.53
N GLY A 686 -20.97 -27.40 25.84
CA GLY A 686 -22.33 -27.20 25.34
C GLY A 686 -22.45 -26.80 23.86
N SER A 687 -21.34 -26.65 23.16
CA SER A 687 -21.36 -26.50 21.70
C SER A 687 -21.71 -27.83 21.02
N TYR A 688 -22.44 -27.79 19.93
CA TYR A 688 -22.70 -28.96 19.13
C TYR A 688 -22.41 -28.70 17.63
N ILE A 689 -22.01 -29.77 16.98
CA ILE A 689 -21.58 -29.81 15.63
C ILE A 689 -22.69 -30.46 14.79
N ILE A 690 -23.13 -29.81 13.73
CA ILE A 690 -24.00 -30.41 12.75
C ILE A 690 -23.10 -30.92 11.62
N VAL A 691 -23.00 -32.26 11.52
CA VAL A 691 -22.32 -32.91 10.39
C VAL A 691 -23.40 -33.24 9.39
N GLU A 692 -23.38 -32.64 8.18
CA GLU A 692 -24.16 -33.16 7.07
C GLU A 692 -23.47 -34.45 6.59
N GLU A 693 -24.11 -35.61 6.76
CA GLU A 693 -23.70 -36.84 6.10
C GLU A 693 -23.96 -36.67 4.60
N GLU A 694 -22.88 -36.58 3.80
CA GLU A 694 -23.01 -36.74 2.35
C GLU A 694 -23.64 -38.13 2.06
N GLU A 695 -24.72 -38.16 1.30
CA GLU A 695 -25.34 -39.40 0.79
C GLU A 695 -24.26 -40.32 0.19
N GLU A 696 -24.19 -41.52 0.71
CA GLU A 696 -23.32 -42.58 0.25
C GLU A 696 -23.48 -42.81 -1.24
N ASN A 697 -22.53 -42.34 -2.05
CA ASN A 697 -22.19 -42.98 -3.34
C ASN A 697 -20.88 -42.35 -3.92
N LYS A 698 -19.75 -42.62 -3.32
CA LYS A 698 -18.42 -42.62 -4.00
C LYS A 698 -17.45 -43.57 -3.31
N PRO A 699 -16.58 -44.28 -4.11
CA PRO A 699 -15.70 -45.32 -3.58
C PRO A 699 -14.60 -44.73 -2.70
N GLU A 700 -14.27 -45.53 -1.69
CA GLU A 700 -13.21 -45.29 -0.70
C GLU A 700 -11.94 -44.69 -1.32
N LYS A 701 -11.54 -43.54 -0.83
CA LYS A 701 -10.19 -43.00 -0.90
C LYS A 701 -9.71 -42.66 0.49
N ASP A 702 -8.46 -42.99 0.68
CA ASP A 702 -7.62 -42.95 1.87
C ASP A 702 -7.92 -41.90 2.95
N ASP A 703 -7.79 -42.37 4.17
CA ASP A 703 -8.19 -41.90 5.49
C ASP A 703 -7.40 -40.68 6.05
N GLU A 704 -6.90 -39.76 5.22
CA GLU A 704 -6.08 -38.64 5.74
C GLU A 704 -6.65 -37.22 5.59
N ASP A 705 -7.85 -37.04 4.99
CA ASP A 705 -8.47 -35.71 4.84
C ASP A 705 -9.98 -35.75 5.10
N LYS A 706 -10.41 -36.06 6.32
CA LYS A 706 -11.80 -35.74 6.73
C LYS A 706 -11.91 -34.28 7.08
N LYS A 707 -12.28 -33.44 6.11
CA LYS A 707 -12.80 -32.10 6.37
C LYS A 707 -14.20 -32.21 6.98
N ILE A 708 -14.34 -31.77 8.20
CA ILE A 708 -15.66 -31.60 8.83
C ILE A 708 -16.15 -30.22 8.44
N ILE A 709 -17.15 -30.15 7.55
CA ILE A 709 -17.80 -28.89 7.17
C ILE A 709 -18.95 -28.64 8.13
N LEU A 710 -18.87 -27.59 8.90
CA LEU A 710 -19.96 -27.10 9.73
C LEU A 710 -20.80 -26.11 8.91
N ASN A 711 -21.98 -26.57 8.44
CA ASN A 711 -22.96 -25.70 7.80
C ASN A 711 -23.81 -25.00 8.87
N LEU A 712 -23.44 -23.75 9.15
CA LEU A 712 -24.23 -22.82 9.93
C LEU A 712 -24.95 -21.88 8.97
N LYS A 713 -26.20 -22.17 8.53
CA LYS A 713 -26.96 -21.29 7.63
C LYS A 713 -27.55 -20.10 8.38
N LEU A 714 -27.11 -18.89 8.05
CA LEU A 714 -27.71 -17.62 8.45
C LEU A 714 -28.49 -17.03 7.25
N ASN A 715 -29.76 -16.76 7.42
CA ASN A 715 -30.57 -16.06 6.40
C ASN A 715 -30.34 -14.56 6.43
#